data_528003304f84b98d4d327397522c3a4c
#
_entry.id   528003304f84b98d4d327397522c3a4c
#
_cell.length_a   1.000
_cell.length_b   1.000
_cell.length_c   1.000
_cell.angle_alpha   90.00
_cell.angle_beta   90.00
_cell.angle_gamma   90.00
#
_symmetry.space_group_name_H-M   'P 1'
#
loop_
_entity.id
_entity.type
_entity.pdbx_description
1 polymer ?
#
loop_
_entity_poly.entity_id
_entity_poly.type
_entity_poly.pdbx_seq_one_letter_code
_entity_poly.pdbx_strand_id
1 'polypeptide(L)'
;MDRKKITISEQLKQNKNDETIQISTDEKVNTHVNTYFPLMRCKIWIKNVDISALLDTGAAASLIALSTIEKLPKNQIEHRKETADKSVHFRSISGEKIKSLGYCNIKFKIDSEPPLYFKHPFYVVKNLDENCILGIDYMMKNNLSIFPHEGAIAIKRNDEHTAIFVNNSIPVRGIEFEERKTSLNVPDEFKSRIEELLQQYPNCYAEKMSQLGAANIINHRIETKGPPIFEKLRRTPQALRIHVKAQIDEMLENGIIRESSSPYAAAIVMVKKKDGKYRMCVDYRRLNAVTIKDKYPLPNITDTIDELNGAAYFTSLDLFSGYWQLGLHEEDKHKTAFICELGQFEFNRLPFGLVNSPSIFQRTMNKLFKSVLHQFVLCYVDDAIIYSRTIKEHLEHLRIVLQILQDAKLRLNLAKCSFCQTQLHYLGHVVSGQGVSPGEEKVKAIRDYPTPTGVKEAQSFLGCANFFRKFIRNYADMASPLYRLLKKNTPWRWTGVEENAFNRIKTALTSFPVLRMPDWSRQFILSTDSSGYGVGAILCQMQKPIPQGGFKRPSTGEQKAEEICPRKGNQEISKNSKDDEELVEVVIAYSSKHLNEQQKKYSVTELECYAILHAITVFRPYLYAREFLVKSDHRPLEWLMAKAQPAGRLARWALRMQEFQFKIVYQPGKTNQRADCLSRIPIRAVS
;
A
#
# COMPACT_ATOMS: atom_id res chain seq x y z
N MET A 1 5.96 33.14 12.79
CA MET A 1 5.19 33.54 13.98
C MET A 1 4.80 32.27 14.71
N ASP A 2 5.60 31.96 15.74
CA ASP A 2 5.52 30.71 16.48
C ASP A 2 4.37 30.73 17.48
N ARG A 3 3.36 29.90 17.27
CA ARG A 3 2.38 29.61 18.32
C ARG A 3 2.93 28.46 19.19
N LYS A 4 3.45 28.82 20.36
CA LYS A 4 3.81 27.87 21.41
C LYS A 4 2.54 27.12 21.86
N LYS A 5 2.53 25.80 21.72
CA LYS A 5 1.56 24.93 22.40
C LYS A 5 1.94 24.86 23.88
N ILE A 6 1.18 25.52 24.71
CA ILE A 6 1.32 25.45 26.17
C ILE A 6 0.50 24.25 26.66
N THR A 7 1.05 23.41 27.54
CA THR A 7 0.33 22.28 28.13
C THR A 7 -0.79 22.76 29.06
N ILE A 8 -1.90 22.01 29.13
CA ILE A 8 -3.07 22.35 29.95
C ILE A 8 -2.69 22.65 31.41
N SER A 9 -1.67 21.97 31.95
CA SER A 9 -1.14 22.22 33.30
C SER A 9 -0.46 23.58 33.45
N GLU A 10 0.11 24.17 32.39
CA GLU A 10 0.75 25.49 32.37
C GLU A 10 -0.29 26.57 32.17
N GLN A 11 -1.32 26.35 31.36
CA GLN A 11 -2.45 27.26 31.18
C GLN A 11 -3.26 27.48 32.47
N LEU A 12 -3.46 26.41 33.25
CA LEU A 12 -4.15 26.52 34.54
C LEU A 12 -3.35 27.27 35.63
N LYS A 13 -2.01 27.41 35.45
CA LYS A 13 -1.15 28.16 36.39
C LYS A 13 -0.93 29.63 36.03
N GLN A 14 -1.05 30.00 34.76
CA GLN A 14 -0.69 31.34 34.28
C GLN A 14 -1.85 32.33 34.19
N ASN A 15 -3.12 31.83 34.24
CA ASN A 15 -4.24 32.71 33.93
C ASN A 15 -4.98 33.19 35.17
N LYS A 16 -4.64 34.40 35.57
CA LYS A 16 -5.40 35.19 36.54
C LYS A 16 -6.40 36.17 35.91
N ASN A 17 -6.46 36.31 34.58
CA ASN A 17 -7.35 37.21 33.86
C ASN A 17 -7.99 36.56 32.64
N ASP A 18 -9.33 36.65 32.54
CA ASP A 18 -10.25 36.28 31.44
C ASP A 18 -9.75 35.26 30.40
N GLU A 19 -10.20 34.02 30.52
CA GLU A 19 -9.77 32.99 29.56
C GLU A 19 -10.89 32.20 28.97
N THR A 20 -10.93 32.29 27.64
CA THR A 20 -11.64 31.36 26.78
C THR A 20 -10.69 30.20 26.45
N ILE A 21 -10.92 29.02 27.02
CA ILE A 21 -10.19 27.83 26.62
C ILE A 21 -10.69 27.44 25.23
N GLN A 22 -9.89 27.70 24.20
CA GLN A 22 -10.15 27.19 22.88
C GLN A 22 -9.74 25.71 22.85
N ILE A 23 -10.70 24.83 22.69
CA ILE A 23 -10.48 23.42 22.31
C ILE A 23 -10.23 23.46 20.82
N SER A 24 -8.94 23.58 20.41
CA SER A 24 -8.59 23.56 18.99
C SER A 24 -8.58 22.11 18.49
N THR A 25 -9.60 21.77 17.72
CA THR A 25 -9.57 20.62 16.82
C THR A 25 -9.19 21.13 15.42
N ASP A 26 -7.96 21.61 15.24
CA ASP A 26 -7.42 21.88 13.91
C ASP A 26 -6.80 20.59 13.35
N GLU A 27 -7.64 19.64 13.00
CA GLU A 27 -7.41 18.72 11.90
C GLU A 27 -8.77 18.44 11.27
N LYS A 28 -9.04 19.09 10.14
CA LYS A 28 -10.10 18.68 9.23
C LYS A 28 -9.77 17.28 8.71
N VAL A 29 -10.19 16.26 9.43
CA VAL A 29 -10.32 14.91 8.90
C VAL A 29 -11.68 14.86 8.21
N ASN A 30 -11.70 15.16 6.91
CA ASN A 30 -12.82 14.79 6.05
C ASN A 30 -12.84 13.25 5.93
N THR A 31 -13.49 12.60 6.87
CA THR A 31 -13.87 11.21 6.72
C THR A 31 -15.37 11.12 6.74
N HIS A 32 -16.00 11.14 5.56
CA HIS A 32 -17.27 10.48 5.37
C HIS A 32 -17.05 8.96 5.48
N VAL A 33 -16.88 8.48 6.70
CA VAL A 33 -17.09 7.09 7.05
C VAL A 33 -18.21 7.12 8.07
N ASN A 34 -19.44 6.85 7.62
CA ASN A 34 -20.58 6.54 8.48
C ASN A 34 -20.34 5.18 9.17
N THR A 35 -19.40 5.12 10.07
CA THR A 35 -19.31 4.08 11.08
C THR A 35 -19.72 4.74 12.39
N TYR A 36 -20.96 4.53 12.79
CA TYR A 36 -21.43 4.82 14.15
C TYR A 36 -20.63 3.95 15.11
N PHE A 37 -19.55 4.48 15.66
CA PHE A 37 -18.99 3.92 16.88
C PHE A 37 -19.92 4.33 18.04
N PRO A 38 -20.45 3.39 18.83
CA PRO A 38 -21.26 3.74 19.99
C PRO A 38 -20.41 4.60 20.92
N LEU A 39 -20.95 5.75 21.30
CA LEU A 39 -20.32 6.62 22.31
C LEU A 39 -20.10 5.82 23.59
N MET A 40 -18.85 5.77 24.06
CA MET A 40 -18.53 4.98 25.26
C MET A 40 -19.04 5.70 26.51
N ARG A 41 -19.89 5.02 27.29
CA ARG A 41 -20.43 5.52 28.53
C ARG A 41 -20.10 4.55 29.65
N CYS A 42 -19.59 5.06 30.77
CA CYS A 42 -19.44 4.29 32.00
C CYS A 42 -20.49 4.69 33.03
N LYS A 43 -20.90 3.75 33.83
CA LYS A 43 -21.80 3.98 34.96
C LYS A 43 -20.96 4.39 36.17
N ILE A 44 -21.18 5.61 36.66
CA ILE A 44 -20.56 6.12 37.89
C ILE A 44 -21.61 6.23 38.97
N TRP A 45 -21.23 5.93 40.20
CA TRP A 45 -22.11 6.00 41.37
C TRP A 45 -21.67 7.08 42.34
N ILE A 46 -22.55 8.01 42.62
CA ILE A 46 -22.35 9.02 43.66
C ILE A 46 -23.30 8.67 44.80
N LYS A 47 -22.81 7.94 45.82
CA LYS A 47 -23.60 7.22 46.81
C LYS A 47 -24.60 6.25 46.14
N ASN A 48 -25.91 6.53 46.29
CA ASN A 48 -26.99 5.70 45.75
C ASN A 48 -27.57 6.23 44.43
N VAL A 49 -26.95 7.25 43.84
CA VAL A 49 -27.37 7.83 42.55
C VAL A 49 -26.42 7.32 41.46
N ASP A 50 -26.96 6.58 40.51
CA ASP A 50 -26.24 6.18 39.32
C ASP A 50 -26.33 7.25 38.22
N ILE A 51 -25.23 7.48 37.56
CA ILE A 51 -25.08 8.48 36.48
C ILE A 51 -24.36 7.84 35.31
N SER A 52 -24.96 7.92 34.14
CA SER A 52 -24.26 7.58 32.91
C SER A 52 -23.28 8.71 32.54
N ALA A 53 -21.98 8.43 32.54
CA ALA A 53 -20.93 9.38 32.18
C ALA A 53 -20.38 9.02 30.79
N LEU A 54 -20.37 9.98 29.90
CA LEU A 54 -19.71 9.86 28.59
C LEU A 54 -18.19 9.96 28.77
N LEU A 55 -17.46 9.03 28.18
CA LEU A 55 -16.00 9.07 28.09
C LEU A 55 -15.60 9.79 26.79
N ASP A 56 -15.12 11.01 26.89
CA ASP A 56 -14.81 11.85 25.73
C ASP A 56 -13.35 12.31 25.74
N THR A 57 -12.54 11.70 24.88
CA THR A 57 -11.12 12.07 24.68
C THR A 57 -10.94 13.42 24.00
N GLY A 58 -11.99 13.96 23.39
CA GLY A 58 -12.02 15.31 22.81
C GLY A 58 -12.35 16.41 23.85
N ALA A 59 -12.92 16.06 24.98
CA ALA A 59 -13.21 17.00 26.05
C ALA A 59 -11.95 17.29 26.88
N ALA A 60 -11.49 18.54 26.90
CA ALA A 60 -10.30 18.97 27.65
C ALA A 60 -10.47 18.87 29.17
N ALA A 61 -11.71 18.93 29.65
CA ALA A 61 -12.04 18.88 31.08
C ALA A 61 -13.33 18.08 31.31
N SER A 62 -13.48 17.56 32.52
CA SER A 62 -14.67 16.82 32.93
C SER A 62 -15.80 17.78 33.26
N LEU A 63 -16.98 17.51 32.69
CA LEU A 63 -18.17 18.36 32.82
C LEU A 63 -19.33 17.60 33.50
N ILE A 64 -20.18 18.32 34.21
CA ILE A 64 -21.42 17.76 34.78
C ILE A 64 -22.58 18.74 34.59
N ALA A 65 -23.74 18.22 34.23
CA ALA A 65 -24.93 19.02 34.05
C ALA A 65 -25.43 19.56 35.39
N LEU A 66 -25.92 20.81 35.41
CA LEU A 66 -26.53 21.42 36.61
C LEU A 66 -27.71 20.58 37.11
N SER A 67 -28.55 20.08 36.21
CA SER A 67 -29.68 19.21 36.51
C SER A 67 -29.27 17.91 37.19
N THR A 68 -28.07 17.43 36.93
CA THR A 68 -27.50 16.26 37.61
C THR A 68 -27.01 16.61 39.01
N ILE A 69 -26.33 17.75 39.18
CA ILE A 69 -25.86 18.26 40.47
C ILE A 69 -27.05 18.50 41.43
N GLU A 70 -28.18 19.02 40.96
CA GLU A 70 -29.36 19.29 41.76
C GLU A 70 -30.01 18.02 42.35
N LYS A 71 -29.81 16.86 41.72
CA LYS A 71 -30.26 15.55 42.18
C LYS A 71 -29.32 14.92 43.20
N LEU A 72 -28.12 15.47 43.41
CA LEU A 72 -27.12 14.89 44.30
C LEU A 72 -27.30 15.42 45.75
N PRO A 73 -27.05 14.56 46.78
CA PRO A 73 -27.07 14.98 48.17
C PRO A 73 -26.05 16.10 48.45
N LYS A 74 -26.51 17.22 49.04
CA LYS A 74 -25.69 18.44 49.27
C LYS A 74 -24.40 18.18 50.04
N ASN A 75 -24.33 17.17 50.89
CA ASN A 75 -23.17 16.79 51.70
C ASN A 75 -22.07 16.03 50.92
N GLN A 76 -22.24 15.81 49.65
CA GLN A 76 -21.27 15.10 48.78
C GLN A 76 -20.50 16.03 47.86
N ILE A 77 -20.92 17.27 47.77
CA ILE A 77 -20.28 18.28 46.90
C ILE A 77 -19.28 19.04 47.78
N GLU A 78 -18.03 18.62 47.79
CA GLU A 78 -16.96 19.37 48.47
C GLU A 78 -16.61 20.61 47.65
N HIS A 79 -16.86 21.79 48.22
CA HIS A 79 -16.53 23.12 47.70
C HIS A 79 -17.15 23.45 46.30
N ARG A 80 -18.36 24.01 46.35
CA ARG A 80 -18.92 24.81 45.29
C ARG A 80 -18.29 26.20 45.38
N LYS A 81 -17.18 26.48 44.63
CA LYS A 81 -16.71 27.83 44.44
C LYS A 81 -17.52 28.43 43.29
N GLU A 82 -18.48 29.27 43.58
CA GLU A 82 -19.03 30.22 42.64
C GLU A 82 -17.94 31.29 42.42
N THR A 83 -17.30 31.24 41.28
CA THR A 83 -16.37 32.33 40.88
C THR A 83 -17.23 33.47 40.38
N ALA A 84 -17.52 34.47 41.21
CA ALA A 84 -18.33 35.60 40.85
C ALA A 84 -17.68 36.47 39.74
N ASP A 85 -16.39 36.30 39.43
CA ASP A 85 -15.66 37.17 38.54
C ASP A 85 -14.87 36.50 37.40
N LYS A 86 -14.85 35.18 37.24
CA LYS A 86 -14.12 34.52 36.16
C LYS A 86 -14.87 33.27 35.64
N SER A 87 -15.72 33.51 34.64
CA SER A 87 -16.42 32.42 33.98
C SER A 87 -15.50 31.70 32.97
N VAL A 88 -15.17 30.45 33.26
CA VAL A 88 -14.51 29.57 32.29
C VAL A 88 -15.50 29.23 31.18
N HIS A 89 -15.08 29.44 29.94
CA HIS A 89 -15.90 29.16 28.78
C HIS A 89 -15.29 27.98 28.01
N PHE A 90 -16.09 27.01 27.67
CA PHE A 90 -15.76 25.91 26.77
C PHE A 90 -16.33 26.19 25.38
N ARG A 91 -15.80 25.58 24.36
CA ARG A 91 -16.37 25.57 23.00
C ARG A 91 -16.78 24.16 22.63
N SER A 92 -18.00 23.98 22.15
CA SER A 92 -18.43 22.75 21.53
C SER A 92 -17.74 22.53 20.17
N ILE A 93 -17.81 21.32 19.65
CA ILE A 93 -17.32 20.98 18.29
C ILE A 93 -18.04 21.85 17.23
N SER A 94 -19.31 22.22 17.46
CA SER A 94 -20.09 23.12 16.60
C SER A 94 -19.68 24.60 16.72
N GLY A 95 -18.74 24.93 17.63
CA GLY A 95 -18.25 26.30 17.83
C GLY A 95 -19.05 27.12 18.82
N GLU A 96 -20.11 26.60 19.43
CA GLU A 96 -20.91 27.27 20.44
C GLU A 96 -20.15 27.43 21.75
N LYS A 97 -20.29 28.61 22.39
CA LYS A 97 -19.70 28.87 23.69
C LYS A 97 -20.55 28.27 24.80
N ILE A 98 -19.96 27.39 25.59
CA ILE A 98 -20.57 26.77 26.76
C ILE A 98 -20.01 27.46 28.01
N LYS A 99 -20.88 28.11 28.79
CA LYS A 99 -20.49 28.85 30.01
C LYS A 99 -20.54 27.91 31.22
N SER A 100 -19.42 27.83 31.96
CA SER A 100 -19.39 27.16 33.25
C SER A 100 -20.02 28.05 34.33
N LEU A 101 -20.76 27.42 35.26
CA LEU A 101 -21.33 28.05 36.44
C LEU A 101 -20.39 27.94 37.66
N GLY A 102 -19.27 27.24 37.53
CA GLY A 102 -18.31 26.97 38.59
C GLY A 102 -17.81 25.56 38.50
N TYR A 103 -17.02 25.10 39.47
CA TYR A 103 -16.56 23.73 39.56
C TYR A 103 -16.82 23.14 40.94
N CYS A 104 -16.97 21.80 41.03
CA CYS A 104 -17.13 21.06 42.26
C CYS A 104 -16.29 19.76 42.23
N ASN A 105 -15.75 19.40 43.40
CA ASN A 105 -15.08 18.11 43.57
C ASN A 105 -16.11 17.07 43.96
N ILE A 106 -16.21 15.99 43.22
CA ILE A 106 -17.17 14.91 43.45
C ILE A 106 -16.43 13.62 43.75
N LYS A 107 -16.85 12.93 44.81
CA LYS A 107 -16.43 11.54 45.08
C LYS A 107 -17.42 10.59 44.45
N PHE A 108 -16.93 9.69 43.60
CA PHE A 108 -17.76 8.67 42.95
C PHE A 108 -17.04 7.33 42.88
N LYS A 109 -17.79 6.29 42.65
CA LYS A 109 -17.26 4.96 42.36
C LYS A 109 -17.62 4.55 40.93
N ILE A 110 -16.77 3.75 40.34
CA ILE A 110 -17.06 3.01 39.13
C ILE A 110 -17.23 1.54 39.52
N ASP A 111 -18.28 0.89 38.97
CA ASP A 111 -18.51 -0.52 39.25
C ASP A 111 -17.42 -1.39 38.62
N SER A 112 -16.66 -2.02 39.48
CA SER A 112 -15.60 -2.99 39.15
C SER A 112 -15.46 -3.94 40.34
N GLU A 113 -14.85 -5.08 40.17
CA GLU A 113 -14.51 -6.01 41.25
C GLU A 113 -12.99 -6.03 41.47
N PRO A 114 -12.48 -5.42 42.56
CA PRO A 114 -13.18 -4.62 43.60
C PRO A 114 -13.59 -3.21 43.08
N PRO A 115 -14.60 -2.56 43.73
CA PRO A 115 -15.09 -1.24 43.30
C PRO A 115 -14.01 -0.16 43.41
N LEU A 116 -13.89 0.67 42.37
CA LEU A 116 -12.88 1.74 42.30
C LEU A 116 -13.49 3.09 42.68
N TYR A 117 -12.88 3.75 43.69
CA TYR A 117 -13.30 5.04 44.18
C TYR A 117 -12.41 6.17 43.67
N PHE A 118 -13.03 7.27 43.22
CA PHE A 118 -12.35 8.43 42.66
C PHE A 118 -12.82 9.72 43.28
N LYS A 119 -11.96 10.76 43.28
CA LYS A 119 -12.29 12.14 43.61
C LYS A 119 -11.77 13.01 42.49
N HIS A 120 -12.69 13.70 41.78
CA HIS A 120 -12.32 14.50 40.60
C HIS A 120 -13.10 15.82 40.56
N PRO A 121 -12.48 16.94 40.07
CA PRO A 121 -13.17 18.20 39.83
C PRO A 121 -14.01 18.12 38.56
N PHE A 122 -15.24 18.59 38.61
CA PHE A 122 -16.13 18.74 37.46
C PHE A 122 -16.55 20.20 37.32
N TYR A 123 -16.54 20.70 36.09
CA TYR A 123 -17.13 22.00 35.78
C TYR A 123 -18.63 21.82 35.59
N VAL A 124 -19.41 22.70 36.24
CA VAL A 124 -20.88 22.65 36.23
C VAL A 124 -21.38 23.48 35.04
N VAL A 125 -22.21 22.88 34.19
CA VAL A 125 -22.75 23.50 32.99
C VAL A 125 -24.27 23.44 33.01
N LYS A 126 -24.95 24.54 32.64
CA LYS A 126 -26.41 24.65 32.70
C LYS A 126 -27.09 23.80 31.61
N ASN A 127 -26.59 23.92 30.35
CA ASN A 127 -27.14 23.23 29.19
C ASN A 127 -26.06 22.24 28.67
N LEU A 128 -26.05 21.06 29.21
CA LEU A 128 -25.22 19.94 28.75
C LEU A 128 -26.15 18.80 28.34
N ASP A 129 -26.03 18.33 27.13
CA ASP A 129 -26.86 17.25 26.60
C ASP A 129 -26.63 15.92 27.32
N GLU A 130 -25.45 15.74 27.90
CA GLU A 130 -25.08 14.59 28.71
C GLU A 130 -25.18 14.86 30.21
N ASN A 131 -25.51 13.87 30.99
CA ASN A 131 -25.56 14.00 32.46
C ASN A 131 -24.18 14.33 33.04
N CYS A 132 -23.13 13.68 32.48
CA CYS A 132 -21.75 13.81 32.90
C CYS A 132 -20.83 13.44 31.76
N ILE A 133 -19.71 14.19 31.61
CA ILE A 133 -18.63 13.89 30.71
C ILE A 133 -17.35 13.73 31.53
N LEU A 134 -16.65 12.60 31.35
CA LEU A 134 -15.30 12.39 31.87
C LEU A 134 -14.31 12.71 30.76
N GLY A 135 -13.64 13.82 30.89
CA GLY A 135 -12.72 14.34 29.90
C GLY A 135 -11.31 13.77 30.03
N ILE A 136 -10.41 14.26 29.16
CA ILE A 136 -9.01 13.81 29.13
C ILE A 136 -8.27 14.12 30.44
N ASP A 137 -8.66 15.17 31.17
CA ASP A 137 -8.14 15.52 32.49
C ASP A 137 -8.33 14.40 33.54
N TYR A 138 -9.50 13.74 33.54
CA TYR A 138 -9.77 12.58 34.35
C TYR A 138 -8.98 11.35 33.89
N MET A 139 -8.98 11.11 32.58
CA MET A 139 -8.33 9.94 32.00
C MET A 139 -6.82 9.93 32.24
N MET A 140 -6.15 11.06 32.00
CA MET A 140 -4.72 11.18 32.24
C MET A 140 -4.34 11.08 33.71
N LYS A 141 -5.14 11.72 34.60
CA LYS A 141 -4.88 11.70 36.04
C LYS A 141 -4.95 10.28 36.65
N ASN A 142 -5.77 9.42 36.07
CA ASN A 142 -6.03 8.09 36.60
C ASN A 142 -5.44 6.98 35.72
N ASN A 143 -4.56 7.29 34.75
CA ASN A 143 -3.97 6.34 33.81
C ASN A 143 -5.02 5.43 33.16
N LEU A 144 -6.10 6.05 32.66
CA LEU A 144 -7.22 5.34 32.06
C LEU A 144 -6.99 5.12 30.57
N SER A 145 -7.07 3.90 30.12
CA SER A 145 -7.02 3.50 28.71
C SER A 145 -8.42 3.08 28.24
N ILE A 146 -8.80 3.51 27.04
CA ILE A 146 -10.11 3.21 26.44
C ILE A 146 -9.91 2.20 25.33
N PHE A 147 -10.74 1.15 25.32
CA PHE A 147 -10.80 0.09 24.33
C PHE A 147 -12.18 0.08 23.65
N PRO A 148 -12.42 0.94 22.63
CA PRO A 148 -13.74 1.12 22.04
C PRO A 148 -14.33 -0.15 21.42
N HIS A 149 -13.48 -1.00 20.83
CA HIS A 149 -13.91 -2.25 20.19
C HIS A 149 -14.33 -3.34 21.18
N GLU A 150 -13.84 -3.24 22.42
CA GLU A 150 -14.11 -4.22 23.48
C GLU A 150 -15.21 -3.72 24.43
N GLY A 151 -15.66 -2.46 24.25
CA GLY A 151 -16.59 -1.81 25.19
C GLY A 151 -16.01 -1.70 26.60
N ALA A 152 -14.68 -1.60 26.75
CA ALA A 152 -13.98 -1.67 28.02
C ALA A 152 -13.07 -0.44 28.24
N ILE A 153 -12.86 -0.13 29.52
CA ILE A 153 -11.81 0.78 29.98
C ILE A 153 -10.88 0.02 30.94
N ALA A 154 -9.59 0.33 30.91
CA ALA A 154 -8.62 -0.20 31.84
C ALA A 154 -7.99 0.94 32.64
N ILE A 155 -7.84 0.73 33.95
CA ILE A 155 -7.17 1.67 34.86
C ILE A 155 -5.94 0.99 35.43
N LYS A 156 -4.78 1.59 35.22
CA LYS A 156 -3.51 1.07 35.76
C LYS A 156 -3.26 1.64 37.16
N ARG A 157 -3.17 0.76 38.17
CA ARG A 157 -2.71 1.08 39.52
C ARG A 157 -1.65 0.08 39.95
N ASN A 158 -0.50 0.57 40.44
CA ASN A 158 0.56 -0.28 41.05
C ASN A 158 0.93 -1.50 40.20
N ASP A 159 1.16 -1.28 38.88
CA ASP A 159 1.48 -2.31 37.86
C ASP A 159 0.37 -3.36 37.59
N GLU A 160 -0.78 -3.26 38.22
CA GLU A 160 -1.96 -4.04 37.89
C GLU A 160 -2.95 -3.24 37.03
N HIS A 161 -3.52 -3.90 36.05
CA HIS A 161 -4.58 -3.35 35.20
C HIS A 161 -5.92 -3.88 35.64
N THR A 162 -6.83 -2.99 36.08
CA THR A 162 -8.23 -3.33 36.31
C THR A 162 -9.05 -2.99 35.11
N ALA A 163 -9.57 -3.97 34.37
CA ALA A 163 -10.49 -3.76 33.25
C ALA A 163 -11.94 -3.57 33.78
N ILE A 164 -12.64 -2.59 33.22
CA ILE A 164 -14.03 -2.27 33.54
C ILE A 164 -14.82 -2.29 32.23
N PHE A 165 -15.88 -3.12 32.17
CA PHE A 165 -16.78 -3.15 31.02
C PHE A 165 -17.82 -2.06 31.11
N VAL A 166 -18.03 -1.35 30.03
CA VAL A 166 -18.76 -0.08 29.99
C VAL A 166 -20.17 -0.23 29.40
N ASN A 167 -20.46 -1.34 28.72
CA ASN A 167 -21.78 -1.63 28.15
C ASN A 167 -22.44 -2.81 28.85
N ASN A 168 -23.58 -2.55 29.53
CA ASN A 168 -24.41 -3.50 30.22
C ASN A 168 -25.05 -4.54 29.30
N SER A 169 -24.35 -5.60 28.93
CA SER A 169 -25.05 -6.76 28.35
C SER A 169 -24.32 -8.11 28.40
N ILE A 170 -23.21 -8.27 29.15
CA ILE A 170 -22.66 -9.62 29.39
C ILE A 170 -21.99 -9.66 30.77
N PRO A 171 -22.37 -10.57 31.70
CA PRO A 171 -21.59 -10.85 32.90
C PRO A 171 -20.38 -11.70 32.50
N VAL A 172 -19.19 -11.13 32.55
CA VAL A 172 -17.99 -11.89 32.24
C VAL A 172 -17.30 -12.31 33.50
N ARG A 173 -17.33 -13.61 33.77
CA ARG A 173 -16.42 -14.31 34.69
C ARG A 173 -15.04 -14.33 34.03
N GLY A 174 -14.04 -13.85 34.76
CA GLY A 174 -12.62 -14.08 34.54
C GLY A 174 -12.16 -13.84 33.10
N ILE A 175 -11.70 -12.60 32.81
CA ILE A 175 -10.96 -12.39 31.55
C ILE A 175 -9.52 -12.73 31.87
N GLU A 176 -9.09 -13.91 31.43
CA GLU A 176 -7.75 -14.09 30.97
C GLU A 176 -7.64 -13.15 29.76
N PHE A 177 -6.62 -12.26 29.73
CA PHE A 177 -6.26 -11.52 28.55
C PHE A 177 -5.91 -12.56 27.48
N GLU A 178 -6.89 -12.97 26.66
CA GLU A 178 -6.59 -13.62 25.41
C GLU A 178 -5.80 -12.58 24.60
N GLU A 179 -4.50 -12.83 24.47
CA GLU A 179 -3.67 -12.13 23.49
C GLU A 179 -4.47 -12.11 22.20
N ARG A 180 -4.67 -10.92 21.62
CA ARG A 180 -5.38 -10.77 20.35
C ARG A 180 -4.89 -11.85 19.41
N LYS A 181 -5.68 -12.85 19.13
CA LYS A 181 -5.44 -13.73 17.99
C LYS A 181 -5.43 -12.82 16.78
N THR A 182 -4.29 -12.66 16.18
CA THR A 182 -4.09 -11.87 14.96
C THR A 182 -5.13 -12.37 13.97
N SER A 183 -6.07 -11.51 13.56
CA SER A 183 -7.10 -11.92 12.61
C SER A 183 -6.40 -12.29 11.31
N LEU A 184 -6.38 -13.57 10.99
CA LEU A 184 -5.79 -14.07 9.74
C LEU A 184 -6.63 -13.57 8.56
N ASN A 185 -5.98 -12.98 7.57
CA ASN A 185 -6.63 -12.65 6.31
C ASN A 185 -6.71 -13.91 5.44
N VAL A 186 -7.78 -14.67 5.66
CA VAL A 186 -8.06 -15.93 4.97
C VAL A 186 -9.56 -16.03 4.75
N PRO A 187 -10.05 -16.55 3.61
CA PRO A 187 -11.48 -16.85 3.41
C PRO A 187 -12.01 -17.82 4.47
N ASP A 188 -13.22 -17.56 4.96
CA ASP A 188 -13.81 -18.33 6.08
C ASP A 188 -13.83 -19.85 5.84
N GLU A 189 -14.02 -20.27 4.59
CA GLU A 189 -14.01 -21.68 4.18
C GLU A 189 -12.68 -22.42 4.39
N PHE A 190 -11.56 -21.67 4.47
CA PHE A 190 -10.20 -22.24 4.64
C PHE A 190 -9.60 -21.92 6.01
N LYS A 191 -10.28 -21.15 6.85
CA LYS A 191 -9.73 -20.59 8.09
C LYS A 191 -9.25 -21.67 9.06
N SER A 192 -10.08 -22.66 9.38
CA SER A 192 -9.71 -23.77 10.27
C SER A 192 -8.50 -24.55 9.77
N ARG A 193 -8.45 -24.82 8.45
CA ARG A 193 -7.33 -25.56 7.85
C ARG A 193 -6.02 -24.80 7.91
N ILE A 194 -6.06 -23.47 7.73
CA ILE A 194 -4.88 -22.62 7.83
C ILE A 194 -4.44 -22.48 9.29
N GLU A 195 -5.37 -22.34 10.24
CA GLU A 195 -5.06 -22.30 11.67
C GLU A 195 -4.40 -23.62 12.12
N GLU A 196 -4.94 -24.77 11.76
CA GLU A 196 -4.34 -26.08 12.01
C GLU A 196 -2.94 -26.22 11.41
N LEU A 197 -2.76 -25.75 10.18
CA LEU A 197 -1.47 -25.77 9.52
C LEU A 197 -0.45 -24.86 10.25
N LEU A 198 -0.83 -23.65 10.64
CA LEU A 198 0.04 -22.73 11.37
C LEU A 198 0.41 -23.25 12.76
N GLN A 199 -0.50 -23.98 13.43
CA GLN A 199 -0.21 -24.64 14.73
C GLN A 199 0.88 -25.70 14.61
N GLN A 200 1.02 -26.37 13.45
CA GLN A 200 2.10 -27.33 13.20
C GLN A 200 3.47 -26.65 13.06
N TYR A 201 3.49 -25.34 12.74
CA TYR A 201 4.69 -24.55 12.51
C TYR A 201 4.77 -23.30 13.42
N PRO A 202 4.74 -23.45 14.77
CA PRO A 202 4.65 -22.32 15.71
C PRO A 202 5.87 -21.40 15.62
N ASN A 203 6.96 -21.91 15.07
CA ASN A 203 8.21 -21.19 14.90
C ASN A 203 8.34 -20.44 13.56
N CYS A 204 7.27 -20.37 12.74
CA CYS A 204 7.29 -19.66 11.46
C CYS A 204 6.80 -18.22 11.51
N TYR A 205 6.27 -17.75 12.62
CA TYR A 205 5.72 -16.41 12.74
C TYR A 205 6.12 -15.72 14.03
N ALA A 206 5.99 -14.40 14.07
CA ALA A 206 6.27 -13.57 15.22
C ALA A 206 5.20 -12.47 15.35
N GLU A 207 4.83 -12.16 16.59
CA GLU A 207 3.92 -11.06 16.93
C GLU A 207 4.67 -9.92 17.61
N LYS A 208 5.76 -10.25 18.30
CA LYS A 208 6.59 -9.30 19.05
C LYS A 208 8.04 -9.35 18.57
N MET A 209 8.77 -8.25 18.78
CA MET A 209 10.19 -8.15 18.43
C MET A 209 11.05 -9.22 19.13
N SER A 210 10.71 -9.61 20.35
CA SER A 210 11.40 -10.65 21.11
C SER A 210 11.35 -12.04 20.45
N GLN A 211 10.41 -12.26 19.54
CA GLN A 211 10.26 -13.50 18.79
C GLN A 211 10.99 -13.46 17.44
N LEU A 212 11.74 -12.39 17.15
CA LEU A 212 12.38 -12.19 15.85
C LEU A 212 13.36 -13.34 15.55
N GLY A 213 13.25 -13.89 14.35
CA GLY A 213 14.13 -14.95 13.89
C GLY A 213 15.57 -14.49 13.66
N ALA A 214 16.48 -15.44 13.56
CA ALA A 214 17.87 -15.22 13.24
C ALA A 214 18.28 -16.17 12.11
N ALA A 215 18.02 -15.76 10.87
CA ALA A 215 18.38 -16.59 9.73
C ALA A 215 19.89 -16.58 9.51
N ASN A 216 20.48 -17.77 9.50
CA ASN A 216 21.92 -17.96 9.23
C ASN A 216 22.13 -18.44 7.78
N ILE A 217 21.55 -17.72 6.80
CA ILE A 217 21.63 -18.10 5.38
C ILE A 217 22.79 -17.42 4.69
N ILE A 218 22.96 -16.11 4.94
CA ILE A 218 24.01 -15.25 4.38
C ILE A 218 24.33 -14.17 5.40
N ASN A 219 25.62 -13.99 5.73
CA ASN A 219 26.09 -12.82 6.48
C ASN A 219 26.45 -11.71 5.49
N HIS A 220 25.81 -10.58 5.63
CA HIS A 220 25.99 -9.46 4.72
C HIS A 220 27.32 -8.73 4.97
N ARG A 221 28.06 -8.45 3.87
CA ARG A 221 29.26 -7.59 3.87
C ARG A 221 28.89 -6.18 3.38
N ILE A 222 29.53 -5.17 4.00
CA ILE A 222 29.41 -3.76 3.58
C ILE A 222 30.78 -3.31 3.10
N GLU A 223 31.02 -3.41 1.80
CA GLU A 223 32.28 -2.96 1.20
C GLU A 223 32.21 -1.47 0.89
N THR A 224 33.12 -0.69 1.48
CA THR A 224 33.18 0.76 1.32
C THR A 224 34.51 1.21 0.75
N LYS A 225 34.51 2.34 0.02
CA LYS A 225 35.71 3.02 -0.47
C LYS A 225 35.95 4.30 0.32
N GLY A 226 37.19 4.55 0.70
CA GLY A 226 37.59 5.78 1.41
C GLY A 226 37.50 5.71 2.95
N PRO A 227 37.72 6.84 3.63
CA PRO A 227 37.73 6.91 5.08
C PRO A 227 36.33 6.76 5.69
N PRO A 228 36.26 6.50 7.01
CA PRO A 228 34.96 6.48 7.71
C PRO A 228 34.19 7.77 7.55
N ILE A 229 32.86 7.62 7.47
CA ILE A 229 31.93 8.73 7.29
C ILE A 229 31.18 8.98 8.59
N PHE A 230 31.16 10.23 9.01
CA PHE A 230 30.38 10.66 10.16
C PHE A 230 29.49 11.87 9.84
N GLU A 231 28.35 11.95 10.49
CA GLU A 231 27.45 13.10 10.49
C GLU A 231 27.39 13.72 11.90
N LYS A 232 27.09 15.01 11.95
CA LYS A 232 26.84 15.67 13.24
C LYS A 232 25.50 15.24 13.81
N LEU A 233 25.43 15.16 15.15
CA LEU A 233 24.19 14.89 15.86
C LEU A 233 23.11 15.91 15.44
N ARG A 234 21.97 15.41 14.97
CA ARG A 234 20.81 16.25 14.68
C ARG A 234 19.92 16.35 15.92
N ARG A 235 19.52 17.56 16.26
CA ARG A 235 18.62 17.80 17.40
C ARG A 235 17.28 17.13 17.16
N THR A 236 16.86 16.23 18.05
CA THR A 236 15.54 15.62 18.00
C THR A 236 14.50 16.57 18.64
N PRO A 237 13.36 16.83 17.98
CA PRO A 237 12.25 17.57 18.58
C PRO A 237 11.81 16.94 19.90
N GLN A 238 11.51 17.76 20.91
CA GLN A 238 11.12 17.30 22.25
C GLN A 238 10.01 16.22 22.23
N ALA A 239 8.99 16.46 21.41
CA ALA A 239 7.84 15.55 21.27
C ALA A 239 8.21 14.15 20.72
N LEU A 240 9.36 14.02 20.03
CA LEU A 240 9.79 12.75 19.42
C LEU A 240 10.78 11.98 20.28
N ARG A 241 11.36 12.59 21.33
CA ARG A 241 12.40 11.95 22.16
C ARG A 241 11.91 10.68 22.84
N ILE A 242 10.69 10.69 23.35
CA ILE A 242 10.08 9.50 23.98
C ILE A 242 9.96 8.34 22.99
N HIS A 243 9.62 8.63 21.73
CA HIS A 243 9.53 7.62 20.68
C HIS A 243 10.90 7.09 20.24
N VAL A 244 11.93 7.96 20.22
CA VAL A 244 13.31 7.55 19.93
C VAL A 244 13.80 6.63 21.03
N LYS A 245 13.64 7.04 22.30
CA LYS A 245 14.05 6.24 23.45
C LYS A 245 13.41 4.86 23.45
N ALA A 246 12.09 4.81 23.34
CA ALA A 246 11.36 3.53 23.34
C ALA A 246 11.84 2.58 22.22
N GLN A 247 12.13 3.10 21.01
CA GLN A 247 12.61 2.27 19.90
C GLN A 247 14.08 1.85 20.08
N ILE A 248 14.94 2.67 20.68
CA ILE A 248 16.31 2.30 21.01
C ILE A 248 16.32 1.21 22.08
N ASP A 249 15.58 1.41 23.17
CA ASP A 249 15.48 0.45 24.27
C ASP A 249 14.97 -0.91 23.74
N GLU A 250 13.89 -0.93 22.94
CA GLU A 250 13.36 -2.13 22.30
C GLU A 250 14.38 -2.85 21.41
N MET A 251 15.15 -2.10 20.61
CA MET A 251 16.15 -2.67 19.72
C MET A 251 17.36 -3.20 20.50
N LEU A 252 17.77 -2.57 21.61
CA LEU A 252 18.84 -3.04 22.49
C LEU A 252 18.43 -4.35 23.20
N GLU A 253 17.24 -4.36 23.82
CA GLU A 253 16.70 -5.53 24.52
C GLU A 253 16.61 -6.77 23.62
N ASN A 254 16.28 -6.55 22.35
CA ASN A 254 16.14 -7.63 21.35
C ASN A 254 17.45 -7.91 20.57
N GLY A 255 18.57 -7.29 20.94
CA GLY A 255 19.87 -7.52 20.31
C GLY A 255 19.95 -7.13 18.83
N ILE A 256 19.06 -6.25 18.37
CA ILE A 256 19.08 -5.72 17.00
C ILE A 256 20.24 -4.74 16.83
N ILE A 257 20.48 -3.92 17.85
CA ILE A 257 21.59 -2.98 17.94
C ILE A 257 22.43 -3.26 19.19
N ARG A 258 23.60 -2.65 19.23
CA ARG A 258 24.49 -2.59 20.42
C ARG A 258 25.10 -1.21 20.50
N GLU A 259 25.64 -0.85 21.65
CA GLU A 259 26.46 0.35 21.81
C GLU A 259 27.72 0.27 20.93
N SER A 260 28.20 1.42 20.46
CA SER A 260 29.28 1.51 19.49
C SER A 260 30.28 2.60 19.85
N SER A 261 31.52 2.35 19.49
CA SER A 261 32.63 3.33 19.48
C SER A 261 33.18 3.53 18.06
N SER A 262 32.37 3.27 17.05
CA SER A 262 32.76 3.28 15.65
C SER A 262 33.19 4.69 15.19
N PRO A 263 34.16 4.80 14.28
CA PRO A 263 34.45 6.04 13.58
C PRO A 263 33.35 6.44 12.54
N TYR A 264 32.41 5.55 12.25
CA TYR A 264 31.25 5.86 11.44
C TYR A 264 30.12 6.40 12.32
N ALA A 265 29.34 7.35 11.80
CA ALA A 265 28.17 7.86 12.48
C ALA A 265 27.15 8.39 11.46
N ALA A 266 26.01 7.76 11.35
CA ALA A 266 24.88 8.25 10.58
C ALA A 266 23.88 8.96 11.51
N ALA A 267 23.11 9.91 10.98
CA ALA A 267 22.07 10.59 11.74
C ALA A 267 20.74 9.84 11.66
N ILE A 268 19.89 9.96 12.69
CA ILE A 268 18.54 9.42 12.68
C ILE A 268 17.52 10.42 12.12
N VAL A 269 16.42 9.90 11.56
CA VAL A 269 15.26 10.66 11.10
C VAL A 269 14.00 9.94 11.55
N MET A 270 13.06 10.68 12.16
CA MET A 270 11.76 10.15 12.56
C MET A 270 10.73 10.36 11.44
N VAL A 271 10.11 9.29 10.97
CA VAL A 271 9.11 9.31 9.90
C VAL A 271 7.77 8.87 10.45
N LYS A 272 6.72 9.67 10.24
CA LYS A 272 5.35 9.34 10.63
C LYS A 272 4.78 8.30 9.65
N LYS A 273 4.31 7.16 10.15
CA LYS A 273 3.62 6.13 9.38
C LYS A 273 2.17 6.51 9.09
N LYS A 274 1.51 5.80 8.17
CA LYS A 274 0.07 5.97 7.87
C LYS A 274 -0.84 5.73 9.10
N ASP A 275 -0.42 4.86 10.01
CA ASP A 275 -1.10 4.54 11.27
C ASP A 275 -0.88 5.58 12.39
N GLY A 276 -0.23 6.70 12.07
CA GLY A 276 0.08 7.77 13.02
C GLY A 276 1.31 7.54 13.90
N LYS A 277 1.84 6.32 13.98
CA LYS A 277 3.04 5.98 14.76
C LYS A 277 4.30 6.52 14.09
N TYR A 278 5.34 6.74 14.88
CA TYR A 278 6.64 7.16 14.37
C TYR A 278 7.57 5.95 14.19
N ARG A 279 8.32 5.96 13.08
CA ARG A 279 9.40 5.01 12.79
C ARG A 279 10.73 5.75 12.77
N MET A 280 11.69 5.26 13.51
CA MET A 280 13.08 5.72 13.42
C MET A 280 13.73 5.12 12.17
N CYS A 281 14.34 5.98 11.36
CA CYS A 281 15.11 5.60 10.18
C CYS A 281 16.52 6.16 10.33
N VAL A 282 17.52 5.44 9.85
CA VAL A 282 18.91 5.92 9.82
C VAL A 282 19.23 6.45 8.44
N ASP A 283 19.83 7.62 8.37
CA ASP A 283 20.17 8.28 7.11
C ASP A 283 21.51 7.77 6.55
N TYR A 284 21.45 6.67 5.82
CA TYR A 284 22.65 6.07 5.21
C TYR A 284 23.02 6.66 3.85
N ARG A 285 22.46 7.78 3.39
CA ARG A 285 22.75 8.34 2.05
C ARG A 285 24.23 8.56 1.80
N ARG A 286 24.98 9.05 2.80
CA ARG A 286 26.43 9.25 2.69
C ARG A 286 27.20 7.94 2.67
N LEU A 287 26.84 6.98 3.50
CA LEU A 287 27.42 5.63 3.48
C LEU A 287 27.15 4.94 2.14
N ASN A 288 25.91 5.04 1.65
CA ASN A 288 25.50 4.46 0.36
C ASN A 288 26.27 5.05 -0.85
N ALA A 289 26.71 6.31 -0.76
CA ALA A 289 27.51 6.95 -1.82
C ALA A 289 28.90 6.34 -1.97
N VAL A 290 29.50 5.83 -0.90
CA VAL A 290 30.82 5.19 -0.90
C VAL A 290 30.78 3.67 -0.86
N THR A 291 29.59 3.08 -0.66
CA THR A 291 29.40 1.63 -0.69
C THR A 291 29.50 1.10 -2.12
N ILE A 292 30.25 0.00 -2.30
CA ILE A 292 30.32 -0.73 -3.57
C ILE A 292 28.95 -1.37 -3.80
N LYS A 293 28.30 -0.98 -4.90
CA LYS A 293 26.94 -1.45 -5.22
C LYS A 293 26.93 -2.89 -5.70
N ASP A 294 26.17 -3.72 -5.05
CA ASP A 294 25.85 -5.07 -5.50
C ASP A 294 24.99 -5.01 -6.80
N LYS A 295 25.36 -5.84 -7.77
CA LYS A 295 24.68 -5.92 -9.07
C LYS A 295 23.77 -7.16 -9.19
N TYR A 296 23.38 -7.76 -8.06
CA TYR A 296 22.45 -8.89 -8.11
C TYR A 296 21.15 -8.48 -8.81
N PRO A 297 20.69 -9.22 -9.82
CA PRO A 297 19.52 -8.84 -10.59
C PRO A 297 18.25 -8.94 -9.75
N LEU A 298 17.43 -7.90 -9.78
CA LEU A 298 16.05 -7.97 -9.30
C LEU A 298 15.18 -8.53 -10.42
N PRO A 299 14.17 -9.39 -10.10
CA PRO A 299 13.22 -9.89 -11.08
C PRO A 299 12.47 -8.75 -11.77
N ASN A 300 12.07 -8.96 -13.02
CA ASN A 300 11.18 -8.04 -13.71
C ASN A 300 9.75 -8.25 -13.21
N ILE A 301 9.08 -7.18 -12.79
CA ILE A 301 7.71 -7.26 -12.26
C ILE A 301 6.73 -7.88 -13.28
N THR A 302 6.87 -7.54 -14.56
CA THR A 302 6.00 -8.08 -15.59
C THR A 302 6.20 -9.58 -15.76
N ASP A 303 7.45 -10.04 -15.83
CA ASP A 303 7.78 -11.47 -15.97
C ASP A 303 7.27 -12.26 -14.74
N THR A 304 7.45 -11.69 -13.53
CA THR A 304 6.95 -12.29 -12.28
C THR A 304 5.41 -12.45 -12.28
N ILE A 305 4.68 -11.45 -12.81
CA ILE A 305 3.21 -11.52 -12.89
C ILE A 305 2.77 -12.53 -13.95
N ASP A 306 3.47 -12.59 -15.07
CA ASP A 306 3.14 -13.49 -16.18
C ASP A 306 3.32 -14.98 -15.82
N GLU A 307 4.20 -15.30 -14.85
CA GLU A 307 4.38 -16.64 -14.31
C GLU A 307 3.17 -17.14 -13.47
N LEU A 308 2.32 -16.24 -13.00
CA LEU A 308 1.12 -16.61 -12.23
C LEU A 308 -0.01 -17.18 -13.09
N ASN A 309 0.19 -17.32 -14.40
CA ASN A 309 -0.84 -17.84 -15.31
C ASN A 309 -1.34 -19.24 -14.91
N GLY A 310 -2.65 -19.41 -14.96
CA GLY A 310 -3.32 -20.65 -14.62
C GLY A 310 -3.51 -20.89 -13.13
N ALA A 311 -2.99 -20.02 -12.26
CA ALA A 311 -3.23 -20.07 -10.84
C ALA A 311 -4.64 -19.56 -10.49
N ALA A 312 -5.29 -20.21 -9.53
CA ALA A 312 -6.59 -19.81 -9.00
C ALA A 312 -6.53 -19.41 -7.52
N TYR A 313 -5.51 -19.85 -6.80
CA TYR A 313 -5.31 -19.56 -5.38
C TYR A 313 -3.94 -18.96 -5.14
N PHE A 314 -3.92 -17.93 -4.28
CA PHE A 314 -2.74 -17.13 -4.00
C PHE A 314 -2.56 -16.91 -2.50
N THR A 315 -1.32 -16.95 -2.02
CA THR A 315 -0.96 -16.54 -0.66
C THR A 315 0.18 -15.54 -0.75
N SER A 316 0.05 -14.36 -0.17
CA SER A 316 1.18 -13.44 0.02
C SER A 316 1.74 -13.56 1.43
N LEU A 317 3.05 -13.61 1.54
CA LEU A 317 3.79 -13.71 2.78
C LEU A 317 4.60 -12.44 3.00
N ASP A 318 4.44 -11.83 4.19
CA ASP A 318 5.24 -10.70 4.67
C ASP A 318 6.10 -11.19 5.84
N LEU A 319 7.41 -10.94 5.79
CA LEU A 319 8.32 -11.31 6.87
C LEU A 319 8.30 -10.24 7.98
N PHE A 320 8.24 -10.68 9.23
CA PHE A 320 8.26 -9.78 10.38
C PHE A 320 9.60 -9.04 10.46
N SER A 321 9.61 -7.75 10.08
CA SER A 321 10.85 -6.95 10.01
C SER A 321 11.97 -7.65 9.23
N GLY A 322 11.68 -8.15 8.03
CA GLY A 322 12.47 -9.11 7.26
C GLY A 322 13.99 -8.85 7.23
N TYR A 323 14.42 -7.59 7.02
CA TYR A 323 15.85 -7.26 7.01
C TYR A 323 16.53 -7.55 8.35
N TRP A 324 15.88 -7.28 9.49
CA TRP A 324 16.44 -7.53 10.82
C TRP A 324 16.57 -9.02 11.17
N GLN A 325 16.00 -9.91 10.37
CA GLN A 325 16.19 -11.34 10.52
C GLN A 325 17.49 -11.85 9.88
N LEU A 326 18.16 -11.01 9.07
CA LEU A 326 19.42 -11.33 8.42
C LEU A 326 20.62 -10.80 9.22
N GLY A 327 21.70 -11.59 9.29
CA GLY A 327 22.91 -11.22 9.97
C GLY A 327 23.80 -10.27 9.16
N LEU A 328 24.57 -9.44 9.86
CA LEU A 328 25.71 -8.70 9.32
C LEU A 328 27.01 -9.42 9.65
N HIS A 329 28.00 -9.30 8.77
CA HIS A 329 29.35 -9.76 9.05
C HIS A 329 29.96 -8.92 10.20
N GLU A 330 30.60 -9.56 11.16
CA GLU A 330 31.07 -8.89 12.37
C GLU A 330 31.98 -7.68 12.07
N GLU A 331 32.89 -7.83 11.11
CA GLU A 331 33.80 -6.77 10.69
C GLU A 331 33.11 -5.56 10.04
N ASP A 332 31.84 -5.66 9.64
CA ASP A 332 31.14 -4.60 8.95
C ASP A 332 30.03 -3.95 9.80
N LYS A 333 29.73 -4.50 10.99
CA LYS A 333 28.71 -3.94 11.90
C LYS A 333 28.99 -2.48 12.25
N HIS A 334 30.26 -2.15 12.54
CA HIS A 334 30.67 -0.80 12.90
C HIS A 334 30.36 0.25 11.80
N LYS A 335 30.25 -0.15 10.53
CA LYS A 335 29.89 0.76 9.42
C LYS A 335 28.43 1.20 9.48
N THR A 336 27.59 0.45 10.20
CA THR A 336 26.17 0.77 10.39
C THR A 336 25.90 1.73 11.53
N ALA A 337 26.95 2.22 12.19
CA ALA A 337 26.84 3.05 13.38
C ALA A 337 26.03 4.32 13.11
N PHE A 338 25.20 4.66 14.07
CA PHE A 338 24.38 5.87 14.07
C PHE A 338 24.39 6.55 15.43
N ILE A 339 24.07 7.84 15.44
CA ILE A 339 24.09 8.68 16.65
C ILE A 339 22.72 9.28 16.93
N CYS A 340 22.36 9.31 18.20
CA CYS A 340 21.22 10.03 18.73
C CYS A 340 21.56 10.67 20.08
N GLU A 341 20.62 11.34 20.73
CA GLU A 341 20.83 11.97 22.04
C GLU A 341 21.20 10.99 23.15
N LEU A 342 20.90 9.69 22.96
CA LEU A 342 21.15 8.63 23.95
C LEU A 342 22.52 8.00 23.77
N GLY A 343 23.26 8.31 22.71
CA GLY A 343 24.57 7.77 22.43
C GLY A 343 24.78 7.35 20.99
N GLN A 344 25.78 6.50 20.78
CA GLN A 344 26.12 5.89 19.51
C GLN A 344 25.86 4.39 19.55
N PHE A 345 25.18 3.89 18.51
CA PHE A 345 24.77 2.49 18.40
C PHE A 345 25.11 1.96 17.01
N GLU A 346 25.27 0.66 16.89
CA GLU A 346 25.48 -0.04 15.61
C GLU A 346 24.58 -1.26 15.51
N PHE A 347 24.24 -1.68 14.28
CA PHE A 347 23.36 -2.82 14.06
C PHE A 347 24.11 -4.15 14.10
N ASN A 348 23.54 -5.12 14.82
CA ASN A 348 23.91 -6.53 14.75
C ASN A 348 23.29 -7.24 13.55
N ARG A 349 22.20 -6.70 13.03
CA ARG A 349 21.36 -7.22 11.97
C ARG A 349 21.36 -6.28 10.78
N LEU A 350 20.96 -6.76 9.61
CA LEU A 350 20.87 -5.95 8.40
C LEU A 350 19.85 -4.80 8.58
N PRO A 351 20.27 -3.52 8.60
CA PRO A 351 19.34 -2.41 8.77
C PRO A 351 18.63 -2.05 7.46
N PHE A 352 17.49 -1.38 7.62
CA PHE A 352 16.82 -0.70 6.52
C PHE A 352 17.66 0.49 6.02
N GLY A 353 17.58 0.80 4.72
CA GLY A 353 18.17 2.00 4.14
C GLY A 353 19.57 1.84 3.56
N LEU A 354 20.25 0.72 3.70
CA LEU A 354 21.49 0.43 2.98
C LEU A 354 21.20 0.15 1.50
N VAL A 355 22.08 0.63 0.61
CA VAL A 355 21.90 0.52 -0.86
C VAL A 355 21.84 -0.91 -1.36
N ASN A 356 22.56 -1.84 -0.70
CA ASN A 356 22.64 -3.25 -1.10
C ASN A 356 21.61 -4.15 -0.41
N SER A 357 20.87 -3.66 0.61
CA SER A 357 19.90 -4.49 1.34
C SER A 357 18.88 -5.17 0.44
N PRO A 358 18.27 -4.51 -0.56
CA PRO A 358 17.32 -5.17 -1.45
C PRO A 358 17.96 -6.32 -2.27
N SER A 359 19.15 -6.11 -2.83
CA SER A 359 19.86 -7.13 -3.63
C SER A 359 20.23 -8.35 -2.81
N ILE A 360 20.66 -8.13 -1.57
CA ILE A 360 21.03 -9.21 -0.66
C ILE A 360 19.81 -9.97 -0.19
N PHE A 361 18.76 -9.25 0.16
CA PHE A 361 17.52 -9.88 0.55
C PHE A 361 16.96 -10.76 -0.58
N GLN A 362 16.93 -10.25 -1.81
CA GLN A 362 16.53 -11.03 -2.99
C GLN A 362 17.40 -12.29 -3.17
N ARG A 363 18.72 -12.14 -3.04
CA ARG A 363 19.66 -13.28 -3.13
C ARG A 363 19.39 -14.31 -2.03
N THR A 364 19.07 -13.84 -0.83
CA THR A 364 18.74 -14.70 0.31
C THR A 364 17.45 -15.47 0.05
N MET A 365 16.41 -14.80 -0.41
CA MET A 365 15.12 -15.42 -0.73
C MET A 365 15.24 -16.40 -1.89
N ASN A 366 16.01 -16.07 -2.93
CA ASN A 366 16.27 -16.97 -4.05
C ASN A 366 17.05 -18.22 -3.61
N LYS A 367 17.98 -18.08 -2.66
CA LYS A 367 18.70 -19.24 -2.09
C LYS A 367 17.81 -20.09 -1.21
N LEU A 368 16.98 -19.45 -0.40
CA LEU A 368 16.03 -20.10 0.49
C LEU A 368 15.01 -20.95 -0.27
N PHE A 369 14.37 -20.37 -1.27
CA PHE A 369 13.32 -21.02 -2.04
C PHE A 369 13.82 -21.73 -3.31
N LYS A 370 15.12 -21.97 -3.45
CA LYS A 370 15.74 -22.52 -4.68
C LYS A 370 15.01 -23.76 -5.21
N SER A 371 14.51 -24.65 -4.36
CA SER A 371 13.83 -25.89 -4.73
C SER A 371 12.41 -25.70 -5.24
N VAL A 372 11.77 -24.56 -4.93
CA VAL A 372 10.36 -24.28 -5.21
C VAL A 372 10.14 -22.98 -5.99
N LEU A 373 11.21 -22.21 -6.17
CA LEU A 373 11.20 -20.95 -6.91
C LEU A 373 10.82 -21.21 -8.37
N HIS A 374 9.96 -20.38 -8.95
CA HIS A 374 9.40 -20.51 -10.30
C HIS A 374 8.53 -21.78 -10.55
N GLN A 375 8.31 -22.61 -9.53
CA GLN A 375 7.36 -23.73 -9.60
C GLN A 375 6.00 -23.33 -9.02
N PHE A 376 6.02 -22.84 -7.78
CA PHE A 376 4.82 -22.36 -7.08
C PHE A 376 5.13 -21.23 -6.07
N VAL A 377 6.37 -20.71 -6.04
CA VAL A 377 6.79 -19.58 -5.23
C VAL A 377 7.51 -18.56 -6.12
N LEU A 378 7.14 -17.28 -5.97
CA LEU A 378 7.87 -16.16 -6.55
C LEU A 378 8.22 -15.17 -5.45
N CYS A 379 9.37 -14.52 -5.57
CA CYS A 379 9.86 -13.55 -4.60
C CYS A 379 10.31 -12.28 -5.30
N TYR A 380 9.85 -11.15 -4.80
CA TYR A 380 10.31 -9.84 -5.22
C TYR A 380 10.68 -9.01 -3.99
N VAL A 381 11.97 -8.99 -3.64
CA VAL A 381 12.49 -8.40 -2.40
C VAL A 381 11.73 -8.96 -1.19
N ASP A 382 10.94 -8.13 -0.48
CA ASP A 382 10.21 -8.49 0.74
C ASP A 382 8.88 -9.22 0.45
N ASP A 383 8.37 -9.17 -0.78
CA ASP A 383 7.08 -9.73 -1.19
C ASP A 383 7.25 -11.14 -1.76
N ALA A 384 6.86 -12.18 -1.02
CA ALA A 384 6.79 -13.55 -1.50
C ALA A 384 5.35 -13.94 -1.78
N ILE A 385 5.09 -14.63 -2.90
CA ILE A 385 3.78 -15.14 -3.29
C ILE A 385 3.85 -16.65 -3.57
N ILE A 386 2.90 -17.38 -3.02
CA ILE A 386 2.64 -18.78 -3.33
C ILE A 386 1.42 -18.82 -4.25
N TYR A 387 1.46 -19.61 -5.32
CA TYR A 387 0.38 -19.72 -6.27
C TYR A 387 0.12 -21.18 -6.67
N SER A 388 -1.14 -21.53 -6.94
CA SER A 388 -1.54 -22.90 -7.24
C SER A 388 -2.83 -22.93 -8.06
N ARG A 389 -3.06 -24.03 -8.79
CA ARG A 389 -4.26 -24.22 -9.60
C ARG A 389 -5.46 -24.67 -8.77
N THR A 390 -5.21 -25.48 -7.75
CA THR A 390 -6.25 -26.04 -6.89
C THR A 390 -5.96 -25.75 -5.42
N ILE A 391 -7.00 -25.72 -4.58
CA ILE A 391 -6.82 -25.49 -3.15
C ILE A 391 -6.03 -26.63 -2.47
N LYS A 392 -6.19 -27.86 -2.93
CA LYS A 392 -5.46 -29.01 -2.39
C LYS A 392 -3.95 -28.86 -2.61
N GLU A 393 -3.53 -28.52 -3.83
CA GLU A 393 -2.13 -28.19 -4.15
C GLU A 393 -1.66 -27.01 -3.31
N HIS A 394 -2.50 -25.98 -3.14
CA HIS A 394 -2.13 -24.76 -2.44
C HIS A 394 -1.80 -24.99 -0.97
N LEU A 395 -2.58 -25.82 -0.28
CA LEU A 395 -2.32 -26.22 1.10
C LEU A 395 -1.00 -27.01 1.23
N GLU A 396 -0.70 -27.89 0.27
CA GLU A 396 0.57 -28.61 0.27
C GLU A 396 1.75 -27.70 -0.03
N HIS A 397 1.63 -26.79 -1.01
CA HIS A 397 2.65 -25.78 -1.30
C HIS A 397 2.92 -24.88 -0.08
N LEU A 398 1.86 -24.49 0.63
CA LEU A 398 1.98 -23.69 1.83
C LEU A 398 2.71 -24.47 2.94
N ARG A 399 2.40 -25.76 3.12
CA ARG A 399 3.09 -26.63 4.08
C ARG A 399 4.59 -26.69 3.80
N ILE A 400 4.98 -26.88 2.55
CA ILE A 400 6.39 -26.92 2.12
C ILE A 400 7.09 -25.60 2.43
N VAL A 401 6.45 -24.47 2.11
CA VAL A 401 7.03 -23.13 2.35
C VAL A 401 7.18 -22.86 3.84
N LEU A 402 6.19 -23.20 4.67
CA LEU A 402 6.29 -23.04 6.14
C LEU A 402 7.43 -23.89 6.72
N GLN A 403 7.63 -25.12 6.22
CA GLN A 403 8.77 -25.94 6.62
C GLN A 403 10.10 -25.26 6.28
N ILE A 404 10.26 -24.76 5.04
CA ILE A 404 11.47 -24.04 4.61
C ILE A 404 11.76 -22.81 5.50
N LEU A 405 10.71 -22.04 5.83
CA LEU A 405 10.84 -20.87 6.70
C LEU A 405 11.23 -21.25 8.13
N GLN A 406 10.64 -22.32 8.66
CA GLN A 406 10.98 -22.82 9.99
C GLN A 406 12.43 -23.29 10.08
N ASP A 407 12.90 -24.07 9.12
CA ASP A 407 14.28 -24.57 9.05
C ASP A 407 15.29 -23.44 8.91
N ALA A 408 14.92 -22.38 8.19
CA ALA A 408 15.71 -21.17 8.02
C ALA A 408 15.61 -20.21 9.22
N LYS A 409 14.78 -20.48 10.21
CA LYS A 409 14.48 -19.60 11.36
C LYS A 409 13.96 -18.21 10.94
N LEU A 410 13.22 -18.14 9.84
CA LEU A 410 12.53 -16.93 9.39
C LEU A 410 11.11 -16.87 9.94
N ARG A 411 10.66 -15.66 10.29
CA ARG A 411 9.37 -15.41 10.92
C ARG A 411 8.48 -14.54 10.05
N LEU A 412 7.24 -14.96 9.88
CA LEU A 412 6.18 -14.22 9.19
C LEU A 412 5.49 -13.23 10.12
N ASN A 413 4.96 -12.18 9.53
CA ASN A 413 3.99 -11.27 10.16
C ASN A 413 2.58 -11.67 9.72
N LEU A 414 1.90 -12.51 10.49
CA LEU A 414 0.59 -13.05 10.12
C LEU A 414 -0.45 -11.96 9.84
N ALA A 415 -0.38 -10.82 10.56
CA ALA A 415 -1.30 -9.71 10.35
C ALA A 415 -1.19 -9.05 8.96
N LYS A 416 -0.08 -9.26 8.28
CA LYS A 416 0.17 -8.73 6.92
C LYS A 416 0.14 -9.80 5.84
N CYS A 417 0.12 -11.07 6.21
CA CYS A 417 -0.03 -12.17 5.27
C CYS A 417 -1.48 -12.27 4.80
N SER A 418 -1.67 -12.75 3.57
CA SER A 418 -2.99 -13.05 3.01
C SER A 418 -2.97 -14.48 2.49
N PHE A 419 -3.81 -15.36 3.04
CA PHE A 419 -3.79 -16.78 2.74
C PHE A 419 -4.95 -17.22 1.85
N CYS A 420 -4.72 -18.15 0.92
CA CYS A 420 -5.72 -18.83 0.09
C CYS A 420 -6.68 -17.88 -0.64
N GLN A 421 -6.20 -16.73 -1.08
CA GLN A 421 -7.02 -15.73 -1.78
C GLN A 421 -7.24 -16.16 -3.23
N THR A 422 -8.44 -15.94 -3.76
CA THR A 422 -8.74 -16.08 -5.21
C THR A 422 -8.36 -14.82 -6.00
N GLN A 423 -8.12 -13.72 -5.30
CA GLN A 423 -7.69 -12.43 -5.83
C GLN A 423 -6.74 -11.78 -4.82
N LEU A 424 -5.59 -11.29 -5.28
CA LEU A 424 -4.55 -10.74 -4.41
C LEU A 424 -3.92 -9.47 -4.99
N HIS A 425 -3.60 -8.52 -4.11
CA HIS A 425 -2.74 -7.38 -4.45
C HIS A 425 -1.27 -7.80 -4.42
N TYR A 426 -0.59 -7.71 -5.57
CA TYR A 426 0.82 -8.06 -5.70
C TYR A 426 1.57 -7.11 -6.62
N LEU A 427 2.68 -6.54 -6.16
CA LEU A 427 3.53 -5.60 -6.91
C LEU A 427 2.77 -4.44 -7.59
N GLY A 428 1.74 -3.91 -6.92
CA GLY A 428 0.94 -2.80 -7.44
C GLY A 428 -0.13 -3.20 -8.45
N HIS A 429 -0.34 -4.49 -8.66
CA HIS A 429 -1.38 -5.08 -9.50
C HIS A 429 -2.35 -5.91 -8.64
N VAL A 430 -3.53 -6.15 -9.18
CA VAL A 430 -4.46 -7.16 -8.67
C VAL A 430 -4.35 -8.37 -9.58
N VAL A 431 -3.97 -9.51 -9.02
CA VAL A 431 -3.84 -10.80 -9.72
C VAL A 431 -4.97 -11.73 -9.32
N SER A 432 -5.51 -12.47 -10.28
CA SER A 432 -6.58 -13.46 -10.07
C SER A 432 -6.50 -14.56 -11.14
N GLY A 433 -7.24 -15.63 -10.97
CA GLY A 433 -7.38 -16.66 -12.01
C GLY A 433 -7.96 -16.16 -13.33
N GLN A 434 -8.57 -14.98 -13.34
CA GLN A 434 -9.13 -14.33 -14.54
C GLN A 434 -8.12 -13.45 -15.29
N GLY A 435 -7.04 -13.03 -14.64
CA GLY A 435 -6.02 -12.19 -15.22
C GLY A 435 -5.45 -11.15 -14.25
N VAL A 436 -4.91 -10.08 -14.80
CA VAL A 436 -4.22 -9.01 -14.08
C VAL A 436 -4.83 -7.65 -14.38
N SER A 437 -4.96 -6.83 -13.34
CA SER A 437 -5.39 -5.42 -13.42
C SER A 437 -4.51 -4.55 -12.52
N PRO A 438 -4.48 -3.22 -12.74
CA PRO A 438 -3.79 -2.32 -11.81
C PRO A 438 -4.44 -2.30 -10.43
N GLY A 439 -3.63 -2.12 -9.38
CA GLY A 439 -4.12 -2.05 -8.00
C GLY A 439 -4.97 -0.81 -7.73
N GLU A 440 -6.06 -0.97 -6.97
CA GLU A 440 -7.06 0.08 -6.70
C GLU A 440 -6.46 1.34 -6.06
N GLU A 441 -5.54 1.20 -5.09
CA GLU A 441 -4.86 2.35 -4.46
C GLU A 441 -4.12 3.22 -5.48
N LYS A 442 -3.46 2.57 -6.46
CA LYS A 442 -2.72 3.27 -7.52
C LYS A 442 -3.66 3.94 -8.51
N VAL A 443 -4.75 3.27 -8.86
CA VAL A 443 -5.81 3.84 -9.71
C VAL A 443 -6.45 5.03 -9.03
N LYS A 444 -6.77 4.92 -7.73
CA LYS A 444 -7.29 6.03 -6.93
C LYS A 444 -6.32 7.20 -6.90
N ALA A 445 -5.03 6.97 -6.63
CA ALA A 445 -4.01 8.01 -6.63
C ALA A 445 -3.92 8.75 -7.98
N ILE A 446 -4.10 8.05 -9.11
CA ILE A 446 -4.10 8.66 -10.44
C ILE A 446 -5.43 9.40 -10.69
N ARG A 447 -6.56 8.84 -10.28
CA ARG A 447 -7.88 9.48 -10.41
C ARG A 447 -7.92 10.81 -9.66
N ASP A 448 -7.41 10.81 -8.44
CA ASP A 448 -7.43 11.97 -7.53
C ASP A 448 -6.23 12.90 -7.76
N TYR A 449 -5.37 12.61 -8.75
CA TYR A 449 -4.20 13.42 -9.05
C TYR A 449 -4.65 14.82 -9.50
N PRO A 450 -4.16 15.91 -8.86
CA PRO A 450 -4.52 17.27 -9.25
C PRO A 450 -3.96 17.62 -10.63
N THR A 451 -4.57 18.59 -11.29
CA THR A 451 -4.05 19.14 -12.56
C THR A 451 -2.63 19.67 -12.34
N PRO A 452 -1.62 19.20 -13.10
CA PRO A 452 -0.24 19.64 -12.94
C PRO A 452 -0.08 21.15 -13.17
N THR A 453 0.60 21.83 -12.25
CA THR A 453 0.92 23.26 -12.33
C THR A 453 2.31 23.52 -12.89
N GLY A 454 3.13 22.47 -13.09
CA GLY A 454 4.50 22.58 -13.59
C GLY A 454 5.07 21.29 -14.13
N VAL A 455 6.25 21.42 -14.77
CA VAL A 455 6.95 20.31 -15.43
C VAL A 455 7.21 19.12 -14.50
N LYS A 456 7.58 19.36 -13.23
CA LYS A 456 7.88 18.29 -12.27
C LYS A 456 6.63 17.46 -11.93
N GLU A 457 5.48 18.10 -11.79
CA GLU A 457 4.22 17.42 -11.48
C GLU A 457 3.72 16.63 -12.68
N ALA A 458 3.81 17.21 -13.90
CA ALA A 458 3.50 16.48 -15.13
C ALA A 458 4.42 15.26 -15.32
N GLN A 459 5.72 15.41 -15.01
CA GLN A 459 6.67 14.29 -15.05
C GLN A 459 6.32 13.20 -14.05
N SER A 460 5.92 13.56 -12.83
CA SER A 460 5.47 12.63 -11.79
C SER A 460 4.21 11.87 -12.22
N PHE A 461 3.20 12.59 -12.74
CA PHE A 461 1.97 11.98 -13.27
C PHE A 461 2.26 10.99 -14.40
N LEU A 462 3.06 11.41 -15.41
CA LEU A 462 3.44 10.54 -16.52
C LEU A 462 4.25 9.32 -16.06
N GLY A 463 5.09 9.47 -15.04
CA GLY A 463 5.82 8.36 -14.41
C GLY A 463 4.88 7.32 -13.84
N CYS A 464 3.85 7.75 -13.10
CA CYS A 464 2.81 6.87 -12.57
C CYS A 464 1.99 6.20 -13.68
N ALA A 465 1.55 6.96 -14.67
CA ALA A 465 0.74 6.44 -15.78
C ALA A 465 1.53 5.46 -16.66
N ASN A 466 2.82 5.73 -16.91
CA ASN A 466 3.69 4.87 -17.73
C ASN A 466 3.89 3.47 -17.11
N PHE A 467 3.83 3.33 -15.81
CA PHE A 467 3.90 2.02 -15.15
C PHE A 467 2.77 1.08 -15.60
N PHE A 468 1.59 1.66 -15.86
CA PHE A 468 0.40 0.92 -16.32
C PHE A 468 0.14 1.03 -17.82
N ARG A 469 1.11 1.50 -18.62
CA ARG A 469 0.91 1.72 -20.07
C ARG A 469 0.45 0.48 -20.83
N LYS A 470 0.83 -0.74 -20.36
CA LYS A 470 0.44 -2.00 -21.00
C LYS A 470 -1.07 -2.27 -20.94
N PHE A 471 -1.78 -1.58 -20.04
CA PHE A 471 -3.23 -1.64 -19.88
C PHE A 471 -3.96 -0.56 -20.69
N ILE A 472 -3.23 0.42 -21.23
CA ILE A 472 -3.83 1.57 -21.88
C ILE A 472 -3.64 1.46 -23.39
N ARG A 473 -4.75 1.32 -24.07
CA ARG A 473 -4.80 1.42 -25.52
C ARG A 473 -4.40 2.85 -25.94
N ASN A 474 -3.53 2.99 -26.94
CA ASN A 474 -3.06 4.29 -27.49
C ASN A 474 -2.40 5.23 -26.46
N TYR A 475 -1.74 4.70 -25.44
CA TYR A 475 -1.08 5.50 -24.42
C TYR A 475 -0.15 6.57 -25.00
N ALA A 476 0.66 6.23 -26.02
CA ALA A 476 1.63 7.15 -26.60
C ALA A 476 0.97 8.40 -27.19
N ASP A 477 -0.15 8.26 -27.90
CA ASP A 477 -0.87 9.37 -28.49
C ASP A 477 -1.57 10.21 -27.42
N MET A 478 -2.23 9.56 -26.45
CA MET A 478 -2.85 10.26 -25.32
C MET A 478 -1.85 11.07 -24.52
N ALA A 479 -0.64 10.54 -24.27
CA ALA A 479 0.37 11.18 -23.47
C ALA A 479 1.24 12.19 -24.24
N SER A 480 1.16 12.21 -25.58
CA SER A 480 2.00 13.06 -26.46
C SER A 480 1.93 14.55 -26.10
N PRO A 481 0.77 15.18 -25.84
CA PRO A 481 0.71 16.58 -25.45
C PRO A 481 1.48 16.87 -24.17
N LEU A 482 1.36 15.99 -23.16
CA LEU A 482 2.04 16.14 -21.88
C LEU A 482 3.56 15.94 -22.02
N TYR A 483 4.00 14.95 -22.82
CA TYR A 483 5.43 14.77 -23.10
C TYR A 483 6.07 15.95 -23.81
N ARG A 484 5.31 16.72 -24.62
CA ARG A 484 5.81 17.95 -25.26
C ARG A 484 6.24 18.98 -24.22
N LEU A 485 5.47 19.11 -23.12
CA LEU A 485 5.79 20.04 -22.02
C LEU A 485 7.08 19.68 -21.27
N LEU A 486 7.55 18.42 -21.37
CA LEU A 486 8.80 17.97 -20.72
C LEU A 486 10.05 18.24 -21.55
N LYS A 487 9.93 18.69 -22.81
CA LYS A 487 11.09 18.99 -23.66
C LYS A 487 11.84 20.21 -23.13
N LYS A 488 13.18 20.17 -23.20
CA LYS A 488 14.04 21.32 -22.88
C LYS A 488 13.61 22.55 -23.69
N ASN A 489 13.62 23.70 -23.04
CA ASN A 489 13.27 25.01 -23.64
C ASN A 489 11.81 25.12 -24.12
N THR A 490 10.90 24.27 -23.69
CA THR A 490 9.48 24.44 -23.95
C THR A 490 8.87 25.24 -22.81
N PRO A 491 8.25 26.41 -23.07
CA PRO A 491 7.57 27.15 -22.03
C PRO A 491 6.39 26.34 -21.51
N TRP A 492 6.18 26.36 -20.20
CA TRP A 492 5.03 25.71 -19.59
C TRP A 492 3.75 26.43 -20.03
N ARG A 493 2.90 25.74 -20.76
CA ARG A 493 1.56 26.20 -21.16
C ARG A 493 0.58 25.04 -21.01
N TRP A 494 -0.31 25.15 -20.06
CA TRP A 494 -1.39 24.18 -19.87
C TRP A 494 -2.65 24.71 -20.54
N THR A 495 -3.07 24.05 -21.59
CA THR A 495 -4.25 24.43 -22.40
C THR A 495 -5.29 23.32 -22.38
N GLY A 496 -6.42 23.51 -23.07
CA GLY A 496 -7.43 22.46 -23.21
C GLY A 496 -6.91 21.18 -23.88
N VAL A 497 -5.81 21.25 -24.64
CA VAL A 497 -5.18 20.08 -25.27
C VAL A 497 -4.49 19.21 -24.21
N GLU A 498 -3.72 19.81 -23.32
CA GLU A 498 -3.04 19.13 -22.22
C GLU A 498 -4.04 18.62 -21.18
N GLU A 499 -5.05 19.42 -20.85
CA GLU A 499 -6.14 19.03 -19.96
C GLU A 499 -6.91 17.80 -20.49
N ASN A 500 -7.27 17.82 -21.78
CA ASN A 500 -7.93 16.68 -22.42
C ASN A 500 -7.04 15.42 -22.39
N ALA A 501 -5.73 15.55 -22.70
CA ALA A 501 -4.77 14.45 -22.64
C ALA A 501 -4.67 13.87 -21.23
N PHE A 502 -4.59 14.73 -20.22
CA PHE A 502 -4.56 14.36 -18.81
C PHE A 502 -5.81 13.59 -18.40
N ASN A 503 -6.99 14.12 -18.70
CA ASN A 503 -8.28 13.51 -18.36
C ASN A 503 -8.52 12.18 -19.11
N ARG A 504 -8.11 12.08 -20.38
CA ARG A 504 -8.18 10.83 -21.15
C ARG A 504 -7.33 9.72 -20.54
N ILE A 505 -6.11 10.02 -20.08
CA ILE A 505 -5.26 9.04 -19.40
C ILE A 505 -5.90 8.61 -18.07
N LYS A 506 -6.44 9.57 -17.30
CA LYS A 506 -7.17 9.25 -16.04
C LYS A 506 -8.35 8.33 -16.32
N THR A 507 -9.17 8.64 -17.31
CA THR A 507 -10.33 7.81 -17.70
C THR A 507 -9.89 6.43 -18.18
N ALA A 508 -8.89 6.35 -19.05
CA ALA A 508 -8.35 5.08 -19.53
C ALA A 508 -7.84 4.20 -18.38
N LEU A 509 -7.23 4.77 -17.36
CA LEU A 509 -6.76 4.05 -16.17
C LEU A 509 -7.85 3.70 -15.17
N THR A 510 -9.02 4.33 -15.24
CA THR A 510 -10.17 4.01 -14.37
C THR A 510 -11.16 3.04 -15.03
N SER A 511 -11.12 2.88 -16.35
CA SER A 511 -12.03 2.02 -17.15
C SER A 511 -11.32 0.85 -17.86
N PHE A 512 -10.11 0.49 -17.45
CA PHE A 512 -9.30 -0.51 -18.17
C PHE A 512 -9.88 -1.93 -18.11
N PRO A 513 -9.64 -2.73 -19.17
CA PRO A 513 -9.97 -4.14 -19.18
C PRO A 513 -8.99 -4.93 -18.29
N VAL A 514 -9.46 -6.04 -17.74
CA VAL A 514 -8.57 -7.06 -17.15
C VAL A 514 -7.78 -7.69 -18.30
N LEU A 515 -6.45 -7.58 -18.27
CA LEU A 515 -5.59 -8.28 -19.22
C LEU A 515 -5.44 -9.73 -18.81
N ARG A 516 -5.43 -10.61 -19.79
CA ARG A 516 -5.16 -12.03 -19.55
C ARG A 516 -3.66 -12.26 -19.36
N MET A 517 -3.31 -13.22 -18.54
CA MET A 517 -1.93 -13.68 -18.45
C MET A 517 -1.58 -14.56 -19.65
N PRO A 518 -0.31 -14.56 -20.12
CA PRO A 518 0.09 -15.37 -21.26
C PRO A 518 0.05 -16.87 -20.95
N ASP A 519 -0.60 -17.65 -21.79
CA ASP A 519 -0.51 -19.12 -21.77
C ASP A 519 0.65 -19.57 -22.67
N TRP A 520 1.73 -20.00 -22.04
CA TRP A 520 2.95 -20.36 -22.74
C TRP A 520 2.82 -21.61 -23.64
N SER A 521 1.74 -22.40 -23.52
CA SER A 521 1.45 -23.52 -24.41
C SER A 521 0.73 -23.12 -25.70
N ARG A 522 0.23 -21.87 -25.79
CA ARG A 522 -0.59 -21.40 -26.91
C ARG A 522 0.17 -20.42 -27.80
N GLN A 523 -0.21 -20.39 -29.07
CA GLN A 523 0.36 -19.47 -30.06
C GLN A 523 -0.06 -18.03 -29.79
N PHE A 524 0.88 -17.10 -29.88
CA PHE A 524 0.61 -15.66 -29.82
C PHE A 524 0.12 -15.11 -31.15
N ILE A 525 -0.71 -14.07 -31.05
CA ILE A 525 -1.23 -13.31 -32.19
C ILE A 525 -0.84 -11.85 -31.96
N LEU A 526 -0.06 -11.30 -32.89
CA LEU A 526 0.38 -9.92 -32.87
C LEU A 526 -0.41 -9.13 -33.93
N SER A 527 -1.25 -8.20 -33.49
CA SER A 527 -1.94 -7.27 -34.38
C SER A 527 -1.22 -5.94 -34.38
N THR A 528 -0.83 -5.44 -35.57
CA THR A 528 -0.13 -4.16 -35.72
C THR A 528 -0.87 -3.25 -36.66
N ASP A 529 -0.69 -1.94 -36.45
CA ASP A 529 -1.20 -0.91 -37.32
C ASP A 529 -0.34 0.35 -37.21
N SER A 530 -0.30 1.15 -38.30
CA SER A 530 0.47 2.39 -38.36
C SER A 530 -0.34 3.56 -38.89
N SER A 531 -0.01 4.76 -38.43
CA SER A 531 -0.50 6.03 -38.95
C SER A 531 0.63 7.01 -39.19
N GLY A 532 0.35 8.15 -39.80
CA GLY A 532 1.36 9.24 -39.95
C GLY A 532 1.85 9.82 -38.61
N TYR A 533 1.25 9.43 -37.48
CA TYR A 533 1.58 9.95 -36.16
C TYR A 533 2.20 8.93 -35.21
N GLY A 534 1.78 7.67 -35.30
CA GLY A 534 2.17 6.64 -34.36
C GLY A 534 2.06 5.22 -34.90
N VAL A 535 2.64 4.29 -34.16
CA VAL A 535 2.48 2.85 -34.39
C VAL A 535 1.87 2.22 -33.16
N GLY A 536 0.94 1.29 -33.38
CA GLY A 536 0.22 0.56 -32.34
C GLY A 536 0.39 -0.94 -32.49
N ALA A 537 0.38 -1.67 -31.39
CA ALA A 537 0.42 -3.13 -31.39
C ALA A 537 -0.41 -3.70 -30.23
N ILE A 538 -1.04 -4.82 -30.48
CA ILE A 538 -1.77 -5.62 -29.49
C ILE A 538 -1.21 -7.05 -29.54
N LEU A 539 -0.83 -7.57 -28.38
CA LEU A 539 -0.48 -8.97 -28.20
C LEU A 539 -1.69 -9.72 -27.68
N CYS A 540 -2.12 -10.75 -28.40
CA CYS A 540 -3.30 -11.54 -28.10
C CYS A 540 -2.97 -13.05 -28.07
N GLN A 541 -3.90 -13.83 -27.57
CA GLN A 541 -3.94 -15.29 -27.66
C GLN A 541 -5.38 -15.79 -27.75
N MET A 542 -5.57 -17.00 -28.30
CA MET A 542 -6.82 -17.74 -28.20
C MET A 542 -6.86 -18.48 -26.86
N GLN A 543 -7.77 -18.10 -25.97
CA GLN A 543 -7.91 -18.72 -24.64
C GLN A 543 -9.39 -19.02 -24.34
N LYS A 544 -9.65 -19.87 -23.34
CA LYS A 544 -11.02 -20.15 -22.89
C LYS A 544 -11.68 -18.88 -22.38
N PRO A 545 -12.99 -18.64 -22.68
CA PRO A 545 -13.71 -17.52 -22.13
C PRO A 545 -13.78 -17.60 -20.60
N ILE A 546 -13.82 -16.44 -19.94
CA ILE A 546 -14.02 -16.37 -18.48
C ILE A 546 -15.48 -16.68 -18.19
N PRO A 547 -15.80 -17.58 -17.23
CA PRO A 547 -17.17 -17.77 -16.78
C PRO A 547 -17.77 -16.43 -16.29
N GLN A 548 -18.98 -16.10 -16.75
CA GLN A 548 -19.69 -14.92 -16.27
C GLN A 548 -20.00 -15.10 -14.78
N GLY A 549 -19.47 -14.24 -13.90
CA GLY A 549 -19.81 -14.21 -12.47
C GLY A 549 -18.66 -13.96 -11.48
N GLY A 550 -17.40 -13.94 -11.91
CA GLY A 550 -16.23 -13.98 -10.99
C GLY A 550 -15.60 -12.65 -10.58
N PHE A 551 -15.79 -11.56 -11.30
CA PHE A 551 -15.14 -10.29 -10.99
C PHE A 551 -16.14 -9.28 -10.42
N LYS A 552 -16.18 -9.11 -9.09
CA LYS A 552 -16.88 -7.98 -8.48
C LYS A 552 -16.08 -6.72 -8.79
N ARG A 553 -16.55 -5.92 -9.77
CA ARG A 553 -16.05 -4.56 -9.96
C ARG A 553 -16.38 -3.76 -8.71
N PRO A 554 -15.46 -2.91 -8.22
CA PRO A 554 -15.81 -1.93 -7.19
C PRO A 554 -16.98 -1.07 -7.73
N SER A 555 -18.01 -0.91 -6.91
CA SER A 555 -19.21 -0.12 -7.23
C SER A 555 -18.86 1.36 -7.31
N THR A 556 -18.58 1.86 -8.50
CA THR A 556 -18.54 3.30 -8.77
C THR A 556 -19.34 3.56 -10.05
N GLY A 557 -20.52 4.15 -9.85
CA GLY A 557 -21.27 4.92 -10.85
C GLY A 557 -21.65 4.18 -12.13
N GLU A 558 -22.92 4.00 -12.35
CA GLU A 558 -23.52 3.50 -13.58
C GLU A 558 -23.04 4.30 -14.80
N GLN A 559 -22.07 3.76 -15.53
CA GLN A 559 -21.92 4.02 -16.95
C GLN A 559 -21.80 2.68 -17.64
N LYS A 560 -22.76 2.39 -18.52
CA LYS A 560 -22.75 1.21 -19.40
C LYS A 560 -21.39 1.13 -20.12
N ALA A 561 -20.51 0.25 -19.63
CA ALA A 561 -19.36 -0.17 -20.41
C ALA A 561 -19.90 -0.92 -21.62
N GLU A 562 -19.69 -0.38 -22.82
CA GLU A 562 -19.87 -1.13 -24.05
C GLU A 562 -19.07 -2.44 -23.92
N GLU A 563 -19.77 -3.55 -23.92
CA GLU A 563 -19.20 -4.88 -23.98
C GLU A 563 -18.34 -5.00 -25.23
N ILE A 564 -17.03 -4.97 -25.05
CA ILE A 564 -16.09 -5.37 -26.09
C ILE A 564 -16.01 -6.91 -26.07
N CYS A 565 -17.16 -7.56 -26.23
CA CYS A 565 -17.23 -8.96 -26.60
C CYS A 565 -17.41 -9.06 -28.12
N PRO A 566 -16.66 -9.87 -28.83
CA PRO A 566 -16.81 -10.00 -30.27
C PRO A 566 -18.16 -10.65 -30.59
N ARG A 567 -18.98 -9.97 -31.38
CA ARG A 567 -20.07 -10.65 -32.10
C ARG A 567 -19.43 -11.75 -32.94
N LYS A 568 -20.08 -12.92 -32.96
CA LYS A 568 -19.73 -14.08 -33.76
C LYS A 568 -19.35 -13.65 -35.20
N GLY A 569 -18.07 -13.71 -35.51
CA GLY A 569 -17.59 -13.61 -36.88
C GLY A 569 -17.61 -15.03 -37.45
N ASN A 570 -18.46 -15.26 -38.45
CA ASN A 570 -18.43 -16.47 -39.27
C ASN A 570 -17.05 -16.60 -39.90
N GLN A 571 -16.24 -17.52 -39.43
CA GLN A 571 -15.16 -18.10 -40.19
C GLN A 571 -15.19 -19.62 -39.92
N GLU A 572 -15.49 -20.34 -40.97
CA GLU A 572 -15.31 -21.79 -41.10
C GLU A 572 -13.84 -22.11 -40.89
N ILE A 573 -13.49 -22.57 -39.70
CA ILE A 573 -12.27 -23.32 -39.43
C ILE A 573 -12.71 -24.77 -39.22
N SER A 574 -12.20 -25.65 -40.03
CA SER A 574 -12.49 -27.07 -40.10
C SER A 574 -12.67 -27.71 -38.73
N LYS A 575 -13.87 -28.24 -38.48
CA LYS A 575 -14.22 -29.07 -37.34
C LYS A 575 -13.52 -30.41 -37.49
N ASN A 576 -12.46 -30.66 -36.75
CA ASN A 576 -11.93 -31.98 -36.51
C ASN A 576 -11.39 -32.03 -35.08
N SER A 577 -12.26 -32.39 -34.14
CA SER A 577 -12.03 -33.18 -32.90
C SER A 577 -13.07 -32.80 -31.82
N LYS A 578 -13.45 -33.77 -31.00
CA LYS A 578 -14.54 -33.75 -30.03
C LYS A 578 -14.29 -32.93 -28.76
N ASP A 579 -13.25 -32.05 -28.73
CA ASP A 579 -12.86 -31.20 -27.57
C ASP A 579 -12.82 -29.70 -27.88
N ASP A 580 -13.58 -29.20 -28.91
CA ASP A 580 -13.62 -27.78 -29.26
C ASP A 580 -14.48 -27.00 -28.26
N GLU A 581 -13.90 -26.72 -27.08
CA GLU A 581 -14.37 -25.59 -26.26
C GLU A 581 -14.15 -24.28 -27.03
N GLU A 582 -15.20 -23.45 -27.10
CA GLU A 582 -15.20 -22.15 -27.81
C GLU A 582 -14.08 -21.24 -27.29
N LEU A 583 -12.97 -21.12 -28.03
CA LEU A 583 -11.86 -20.24 -27.70
C LEU A 583 -12.17 -18.81 -28.15
N VAL A 584 -11.79 -17.83 -27.35
CA VAL A 584 -11.92 -16.41 -27.66
C VAL A 584 -10.55 -15.72 -27.73
N GLU A 585 -10.42 -14.75 -28.63
CA GLU A 585 -9.20 -13.95 -28.71
C GLU A 585 -9.14 -12.96 -27.55
N VAL A 586 -8.17 -13.12 -26.66
CA VAL A 586 -7.96 -12.30 -25.46
C VAL A 586 -6.70 -11.45 -25.55
N VAL A 587 -6.72 -10.29 -24.90
CA VAL A 587 -5.59 -9.37 -24.91
C VAL A 587 -4.64 -9.66 -23.76
N ILE A 588 -3.35 -9.78 -24.08
CA ILE A 588 -2.24 -9.95 -23.13
C ILE A 588 -1.59 -8.59 -22.80
N ALA A 589 -1.31 -7.78 -23.84
CA ALA A 589 -0.68 -6.48 -23.64
C ALA A 589 -0.93 -5.53 -24.80
N TYR A 590 -0.93 -4.23 -24.50
CA TYR A 590 -0.91 -3.15 -25.49
C TYR A 590 0.49 -2.53 -25.60
N SER A 591 0.85 -2.07 -26.79
CA SER A 591 2.02 -1.21 -27.01
C SER A 591 1.67 -0.12 -28.01
N SER A 592 2.22 1.07 -27.79
CA SER A 592 2.12 2.16 -28.75
C SER A 592 3.37 3.04 -28.67
N LYS A 593 3.73 3.68 -29.81
CA LYS A 593 4.88 4.57 -29.91
C LYS A 593 4.56 5.73 -30.85
N HIS A 594 4.83 6.94 -30.40
CA HIS A 594 4.76 8.13 -31.24
C HIS A 594 5.96 8.20 -32.18
N LEU A 595 5.71 8.58 -33.46
CA LEU A 595 6.75 8.73 -34.45
C LEU A 595 7.52 10.04 -34.24
N ASN A 596 8.84 9.98 -34.39
CA ASN A 596 9.66 11.19 -34.46
C ASN A 596 9.55 11.84 -35.86
N GLU A 597 10.06 13.07 -36.03
CA GLU A 597 9.92 13.83 -37.27
C GLU A 597 10.55 13.14 -38.51
N GLN A 598 11.59 12.31 -38.31
CA GLN A 598 12.18 11.51 -39.38
C GLN A 598 11.29 10.32 -39.74
N GLN A 599 10.71 9.67 -38.76
CA GLN A 599 9.83 8.50 -38.94
C GLN A 599 8.50 8.86 -39.59
N LYS A 600 7.98 10.06 -39.34
CA LYS A 600 6.76 10.57 -40.00
C LYS A 600 6.92 10.70 -41.56
N LYS A 601 8.15 10.74 -42.04
CA LYS A 601 8.47 10.80 -43.48
C LYS A 601 8.59 9.43 -44.14
N TYR A 602 8.33 8.35 -43.41
CA TYR A 602 8.37 6.99 -43.92
C TYR A 602 7.17 6.75 -44.85
N SER A 603 7.39 5.97 -45.91
CA SER A 603 6.28 5.47 -46.74
C SER A 603 5.32 4.58 -45.92
N VAL A 604 4.11 4.39 -46.41
CA VAL A 604 3.12 3.52 -45.73
C VAL A 604 3.70 2.13 -45.49
N THR A 605 4.34 1.54 -46.47
CA THR A 605 5.00 0.22 -46.31
C THR A 605 6.10 0.23 -45.27
N GLU A 606 6.90 1.31 -45.19
CA GLU A 606 7.92 1.46 -44.15
C GLU A 606 7.29 1.64 -42.74
N LEU A 607 6.18 2.37 -42.64
CA LEU A 607 5.48 2.56 -41.38
C LEU A 607 4.91 1.25 -40.87
N GLU A 608 4.24 0.48 -41.71
CA GLU A 608 3.71 -0.83 -41.37
C GLU A 608 4.80 -1.83 -40.97
N CYS A 609 5.88 -1.89 -41.76
CA CYS A 609 7.05 -2.68 -41.41
C CYS A 609 7.68 -2.23 -40.09
N TYR A 610 7.74 -0.93 -39.82
CA TYR A 610 8.21 -0.37 -38.55
C TYR A 610 7.31 -0.71 -37.38
N ALA A 611 5.99 -0.75 -37.61
CA ALA A 611 5.02 -1.17 -36.56
C ALA A 611 5.29 -2.62 -36.10
N ILE A 612 5.51 -3.54 -37.07
CA ILE A 612 5.90 -4.92 -36.75
C ILE A 612 7.23 -4.96 -36.02
N LEU A 613 8.26 -4.27 -36.53
CA LEU A 613 9.58 -4.22 -35.89
C LEU A 613 9.54 -3.67 -34.48
N HIS A 614 8.76 -2.63 -34.22
CA HIS A 614 8.54 -2.08 -32.91
C HIS A 614 7.87 -3.09 -31.99
N ALA A 615 6.80 -3.73 -32.47
CA ALA A 615 6.01 -4.69 -31.71
C ALA A 615 6.84 -5.92 -31.31
N ILE A 616 7.57 -6.55 -32.25
CA ILE A 616 8.42 -7.70 -31.92
C ILE A 616 9.59 -7.33 -30.99
N THR A 617 10.06 -6.09 -31.04
CA THR A 617 11.11 -5.59 -30.11
C THR A 617 10.54 -5.44 -28.69
N VAL A 618 9.35 -4.86 -28.55
CA VAL A 618 8.71 -4.65 -27.24
C VAL A 618 8.23 -5.97 -26.65
N PHE A 619 7.63 -6.82 -27.47
CA PHE A 619 7.09 -8.11 -27.05
C PHE A 619 8.09 -9.26 -27.23
N ARG A 620 9.39 -8.95 -27.38
CA ARG A 620 10.44 -9.97 -27.52
C ARG A 620 10.37 -11.06 -26.44
N PRO A 621 10.15 -10.77 -25.15
CA PRO A 621 10.04 -11.79 -24.10
C PRO A 621 8.96 -12.85 -24.36
N TYR A 622 7.89 -12.50 -25.06
CA TYR A 622 6.80 -13.41 -25.41
C TYR A 622 7.00 -14.14 -26.73
N LEU A 623 7.62 -13.49 -27.71
CA LEU A 623 7.64 -13.90 -29.11
C LEU A 623 8.93 -14.62 -29.55
N TYR A 624 10.05 -14.38 -28.82
CA TYR A 624 11.34 -14.95 -29.20
C TYR A 624 11.37 -16.47 -29.02
N ALA A 625 11.97 -17.18 -30.02
CA ALA A 625 12.04 -18.64 -30.07
C ALA A 625 10.68 -19.36 -30.08
N ARG A 626 9.61 -18.70 -30.55
CA ARG A 626 8.26 -19.26 -30.69
C ARG A 626 7.67 -18.86 -32.04
N GLU A 627 6.81 -19.74 -32.57
CA GLU A 627 6.00 -19.39 -33.72
C GLU A 627 4.80 -18.55 -33.31
N PHE A 628 4.53 -17.48 -34.04
CA PHE A 628 3.37 -16.60 -33.81
C PHE A 628 2.78 -16.08 -35.12
N LEU A 629 1.57 -15.53 -35.02
CA LEU A 629 0.88 -14.91 -36.15
C LEU A 629 0.97 -13.39 -36.05
N VAL A 630 1.23 -12.75 -37.20
CA VAL A 630 1.17 -11.28 -37.33
C VAL A 630 -0.05 -10.94 -38.19
N LYS A 631 -1.01 -10.19 -37.64
CA LYS A 631 -2.18 -9.65 -38.34
C LYS A 631 -1.88 -8.22 -38.78
N SER A 632 -1.93 -7.94 -40.07
CA SER A 632 -1.77 -6.60 -40.66
C SER A 632 -2.76 -6.39 -41.80
N ASP A 633 -3.15 -5.17 -42.05
CA ASP A 633 -4.00 -4.79 -43.19
C ASP A 633 -3.20 -4.43 -44.45
N HIS A 634 -1.86 -4.56 -44.41
CA HIS A 634 -0.98 -4.22 -45.50
C HIS A 634 -0.41 -5.47 -46.22
N ARG A 635 -1.09 -5.96 -47.26
CA ARG A 635 -0.68 -7.11 -48.06
C ARG A 635 0.79 -7.10 -48.56
N PRO A 636 1.37 -5.96 -48.95
CA PRO A 636 2.77 -5.94 -49.41
C PRO A 636 3.81 -6.47 -48.43
N LEU A 637 3.49 -6.59 -47.14
CA LEU A 637 4.39 -7.13 -46.14
C LEU A 637 4.61 -8.65 -46.31
N GLU A 638 3.58 -9.41 -46.72
CA GLU A 638 3.74 -10.85 -47.05
C GLU A 638 4.77 -11.06 -48.13
N TRP A 639 4.69 -10.25 -49.19
CA TRP A 639 5.62 -10.30 -50.29
C TRP A 639 7.02 -9.80 -49.91
N LEU A 640 7.13 -8.75 -49.05
CA LEU A 640 8.43 -8.22 -48.62
C LEU A 640 9.26 -9.27 -47.86
N MET A 641 8.62 -10.09 -47.06
CA MET A 641 9.30 -11.17 -46.32
C MET A 641 9.69 -12.34 -47.21
N ALA A 642 8.95 -12.59 -48.30
CA ALA A 642 9.27 -13.61 -49.31
C ALA A 642 10.34 -13.19 -50.33
N LYS A 643 10.67 -11.89 -50.43
CA LYS A 643 11.60 -11.35 -51.43
C LYS A 643 13.04 -11.62 -51.02
N ALA A 644 13.83 -12.23 -51.93
CA ALA A 644 15.22 -12.60 -51.68
C ALA A 644 16.16 -11.44 -51.41
N GLN A 645 15.85 -10.22 -51.91
CA GLN A 645 16.72 -9.02 -51.77
C GLN A 645 15.88 -7.74 -51.57
N PRO A 646 15.40 -7.43 -50.37
CA PRO A 646 14.88 -6.08 -50.13
C PRO A 646 16.02 -5.07 -50.14
N ALA A 647 15.76 -3.82 -50.58
CA ALA A 647 16.77 -2.76 -50.64
C ALA A 647 16.66 -1.76 -49.48
N GLY A 648 17.77 -1.13 -49.13
CA GLY A 648 17.80 0.01 -48.23
C GLY A 648 17.42 -0.28 -46.76
N ARG A 649 16.51 0.53 -46.19
CA ARG A 649 16.07 0.45 -44.81
C ARG A 649 15.27 -0.81 -44.53
N LEU A 650 14.40 -1.20 -45.43
CA LEU A 650 13.57 -2.40 -45.33
C LEU A 650 14.42 -3.68 -45.27
N ALA A 651 15.57 -3.73 -45.99
CA ALA A 651 16.50 -4.84 -45.88
C ALA A 651 17.04 -5.03 -44.47
N ARG A 652 17.46 -3.94 -43.84
CA ARG A 652 17.96 -3.99 -42.44
C ARG A 652 16.89 -4.39 -41.45
N TRP A 653 15.65 -3.99 -41.68
CA TRP A 653 14.53 -4.38 -40.81
C TRP A 653 14.11 -5.84 -41.02
N ALA A 654 14.09 -6.30 -42.27
CA ALA A 654 13.86 -7.70 -42.62
C ALA A 654 14.88 -8.62 -41.95
N LEU A 655 16.17 -8.29 -41.95
CA LEU A 655 17.22 -9.04 -41.26
C LEU A 655 16.94 -9.14 -39.73
N ARG A 656 16.50 -8.07 -39.10
CA ARG A 656 16.12 -8.11 -37.68
C ARG A 656 14.88 -8.97 -37.40
N MET A 657 13.94 -8.98 -38.32
CA MET A 657 12.72 -9.79 -38.20
C MET A 657 12.98 -11.27 -38.44
N GLN A 658 14.05 -11.64 -39.18
CA GLN A 658 14.45 -13.04 -39.39
C GLN A 658 14.90 -13.77 -38.11
N GLU A 659 15.20 -13.04 -37.01
CA GLU A 659 15.41 -13.66 -35.69
C GLU A 659 14.13 -14.31 -35.13
N PHE A 660 12.97 -14.05 -35.71
CA PHE A 660 11.67 -14.48 -35.22
C PHE A 660 10.98 -15.39 -36.24
N GLN A 661 10.21 -16.34 -35.72
CA GLN A 661 9.43 -17.28 -36.53
C GLN A 661 7.97 -16.84 -36.53
N PHE A 662 7.51 -16.21 -37.60
CA PHE A 662 6.12 -15.77 -37.71
C PHE A 662 5.57 -15.87 -39.12
N LYS A 663 4.24 -15.94 -39.21
CA LYS A 663 3.49 -15.85 -40.45
C LYS A 663 2.68 -14.57 -40.46
N ILE A 664 2.72 -13.81 -41.56
CA ILE A 664 1.87 -12.66 -41.76
C ILE A 664 0.54 -13.14 -42.32
N VAL A 665 -0.56 -12.70 -41.69
CA VAL A 665 -1.92 -12.98 -42.14
C VAL A 665 -2.57 -11.63 -42.46
N TYR A 666 -3.01 -11.48 -43.71
CA TYR A 666 -3.76 -10.31 -44.10
C TYR A 666 -5.12 -10.24 -43.42
N GLN A 667 -5.39 -9.14 -42.73
CA GLN A 667 -6.70 -8.86 -42.14
C GLN A 667 -7.19 -7.50 -42.63
N PRO A 668 -8.32 -7.42 -43.40
CA PRO A 668 -8.81 -6.16 -43.92
C PRO A 668 -9.01 -5.13 -42.80
N GLY A 669 -8.68 -3.85 -43.04
CA GLY A 669 -8.77 -2.78 -42.04
C GLY A 669 -10.16 -2.63 -41.41
N LYS A 670 -11.24 -2.91 -42.16
CA LYS A 670 -12.62 -2.94 -41.61
C LYS A 670 -12.81 -4.01 -40.51
N THR A 671 -12.07 -5.10 -40.56
CA THR A 671 -12.09 -6.19 -39.55
C THR A 671 -10.94 -6.06 -38.54
N ASN A 672 -9.89 -5.30 -38.88
CA ASN A 672 -8.77 -4.99 -37.99
C ASN A 672 -9.05 -3.74 -37.11
N GLN A 673 -10.31 -3.43 -36.85
CA GLN A 673 -10.75 -2.25 -36.08
C GLN A 673 -10.03 -2.08 -34.76
N ARG A 674 -9.55 -3.17 -34.14
CA ARG A 674 -8.80 -3.15 -32.88
C ARG A 674 -7.42 -2.51 -33.05
N ALA A 675 -6.70 -2.81 -34.13
CA ALA A 675 -5.37 -2.25 -34.41
C ALA A 675 -5.50 -0.87 -35.09
N ASP A 676 -6.43 -0.70 -36.02
CA ASP A 676 -6.70 0.57 -36.76
C ASP A 676 -7.03 1.72 -35.79
N CYS A 677 -7.84 1.48 -34.77
CA CYS A 677 -8.08 2.46 -33.70
C CYS A 677 -6.81 2.82 -32.91
N LEU A 678 -5.73 2.03 -32.96
CA LEU A 678 -4.49 2.32 -32.27
C LEU A 678 -3.62 3.33 -33.03
N SER A 679 -3.83 3.48 -34.32
CA SER A 679 -3.04 4.33 -35.19
C SER A 679 -3.75 5.63 -35.61
N ARG A 680 -5.08 5.66 -35.59
CA ARG A 680 -5.90 6.78 -36.11
C ARG A 680 -6.69 7.46 -35.00
N ILE A 681 -6.20 8.57 -34.45
CA ILE A 681 -7.03 9.56 -33.78
C ILE A 681 -6.80 10.90 -34.45
N PRO A 682 -7.76 11.42 -35.21
CA PRO A 682 -7.68 12.78 -35.69
C PRO A 682 -7.77 13.73 -34.51
N ILE A 683 -6.74 14.54 -34.30
CA ILE A 683 -6.89 15.79 -33.55
C ILE A 683 -7.79 16.64 -34.43
N ARG A 684 -9.09 16.60 -34.22
CA ARG A 684 -9.94 17.69 -34.68
C ARG A 684 -9.50 18.91 -33.87
N ALA A 685 -8.76 19.78 -34.54
CA ALA A 685 -8.61 21.14 -34.08
C ALA A 685 -10.02 21.69 -33.92
N VAL A 686 -10.43 21.96 -32.69
CA VAL A 686 -11.57 22.81 -32.44
C VAL A 686 -11.05 24.21 -32.79
N SER A 687 -11.51 24.71 -33.94
CA SER A 687 -11.36 26.09 -34.35
C SER A 687 -12.04 27.02 -33.36
#